data_de2bcc4ec0c9681af4da3087c04219cf
#
_entry.id   de2bcc4ec0c9681af4da3087c04219cf
#
_cell.length_a   1.000
_cell.length_b   1.000
_cell.length_c   1.000
_cell.angle_alpha   90.00
_cell.angle_beta   90.00
_cell.angle_gamma   90.00
#
_symmetry.space_group_name_H-M   'P 1'
#
loop_
_entity.id
_entity.type
_entity.pdbx_description
1 polymer ?
#
loop_
_entity_poly.entity_id
_entity_poly.type
_entity_poly.pdbx_seq_one_letter_code
_entity_poly.pdbx_strand_id
1 'polypeptide(L)'
;MKKSALILALAGAGVVSTVQASKTEDFTVQHLVKINKLHSATLSNDGNKLAYAVKKFDSEGEASSDLYIQDLTNPDSKAKQLTSAAGTEHNLAFSADDKTLYFLAGRDGSSQLYSLSLSGGEAIQISDLPLDIEGFKLSQDSKQVVLNMRVFPECKDLACSKDKFEAEAERKSTGREYKQLMVRHWDTWSDHSRSHLFVANLNGKKISTAVDVTAGLDTETPPKPFSGMEEVTFTPDGKYVVYSAKAPSKDQAWITNYDLWQVPVTGGKTVNLTEANKAWDSHPTYSADGRYLAYLAMTKPGFEADRYRIMLRDTVTGQEKEVAPLWDRSPSSLSFGKDNRTLYVTAQDVGQVSIFEVNTQFGDVKTVFNDGSNSIVGVNNDKIIFNHKSLVQPGDLHSISFDGQGLKRLTDVNKENLAKIKFGEFEQFSFKGWNNEEVHGYWIKPTDYKAGKKYPIAFLVHGGPQGSFGNSFSSRWNAQLWAGAGYGVVMIDFHGSTGYGQAFTDSISKDWGGKPLEDLQKGLAAVTKQQKWLDGDRACALGGSYGGYMMNWFQGNWSDGFNCLVNHAGLFDMRSMYYVTEELWFPEYEFGGTYEDNKALYEKFNPVNYVENWKTPMLVIHGEKDFRVPYGQGLAAFSFMQRKGIPSELLIYPEENHWILNPDNLEQWYANVLGWMDRWTEKK
;
A
#
# COMPACT_ATOMS: atom_id res chain seq x y z
N MET A 1 -0.11 50.29 -82.16
CA MET A 1 0.89 49.54 -81.42
C MET A 1 0.81 49.92 -79.94
N LYS A 2 0.11 49.16 -79.15
CA LYS A 2 0.16 49.26 -77.69
C LYS A 2 -0.02 47.85 -77.14
N LYS A 3 1.00 47.31 -76.49
CA LYS A 3 0.98 46.02 -75.85
C LYS A 3 0.38 46.19 -74.44
N SER A 4 -0.70 45.50 -74.15
CA SER A 4 -1.26 45.41 -72.80
C SER A 4 -0.67 44.17 -72.10
N ALA A 5 -0.04 44.36 -70.94
CA ALA A 5 0.41 43.29 -70.10
C ALA A 5 -0.70 42.89 -69.08
N LEU A 6 -1.04 41.61 -69.08
CA LEU A 6 -1.98 41.01 -68.16
C LEU A 6 -1.21 40.56 -66.87
N ILE A 7 -1.59 41.18 -65.73
CA ILE A 7 -1.07 40.77 -64.44
C ILE A 7 -2.03 39.73 -63.83
N LEU A 8 -1.58 38.49 -63.66
CA LEU A 8 -2.28 37.44 -62.90
C LEU A 8 -1.99 37.59 -61.41
N ALA A 9 -3.00 37.96 -60.61
CA ALA A 9 -2.90 37.92 -59.16
C ALA A 9 -3.24 36.52 -58.66
N LEU A 10 -2.25 35.80 -58.14
CA LEU A 10 -2.46 34.56 -57.36
C LEU A 10 -2.91 34.93 -55.93
N ALA A 11 -4.16 34.68 -55.60
CA ALA A 11 -4.67 34.70 -54.24
C ALA A 11 -4.25 33.40 -53.54
N GLY A 12 -3.21 33.46 -52.72
CA GLY A 12 -2.85 32.37 -51.81
C GLY A 12 -3.83 32.29 -50.63
N ALA A 13 -4.73 31.32 -50.65
CA ALA A 13 -5.54 30.98 -49.47
C ALA A 13 -4.66 30.32 -48.45
N GLY A 14 -4.18 31.07 -47.45
CA GLY A 14 -3.53 30.55 -46.27
C GLY A 14 -4.56 29.80 -45.39
N VAL A 15 -4.49 28.49 -45.38
CA VAL A 15 -5.23 27.68 -44.39
C VAL A 15 -4.60 27.94 -43.01
N VAL A 16 -5.19 28.84 -42.25
CA VAL A 16 -4.89 28.97 -40.81
C VAL A 16 -5.53 27.78 -40.13
N SER A 17 -4.73 26.73 -39.90
CA SER A 17 -5.11 25.65 -39.00
C SER A 17 -5.19 26.25 -37.61
N THR A 18 -6.39 26.58 -37.14
CA THR A 18 -6.64 26.86 -35.74
C THR A 18 -6.40 25.55 -34.98
N VAL A 19 -5.23 25.43 -34.33
CA VAL A 19 -5.03 24.40 -33.32
C VAL A 19 -6.01 24.75 -32.20
N GLN A 20 -7.14 24.05 -32.21
CA GLN A 20 -8.11 24.12 -31.12
C GLN A 20 -7.43 23.54 -29.91
N ALA A 21 -7.02 24.38 -28.95
CA ALA A 21 -6.47 23.94 -27.68
C ALA A 21 -7.50 22.98 -27.08
N SER A 22 -7.10 21.73 -26.88
CA SER A 22 -7.97 20.73 -26.28
C SER A 22 -8.36 21.21 -24.87
N LYS A 23 -9.67 21.32 -24.64
CA LYS A 23 -10.20 21.75 -23.33
C LYS A 23 -9.70 20.78 -22.26
N THR A 24 -9.02 21.29 -21.27
CA THR A 24 -8.62 20.48 -20.09
C THR A 24 -9.84 20.16 -19.24
N GLU A 25 -9.83 18.98 -18.62
CA GLU A 25 -10.89 18.44 -17.78
C GLU A 25 -10.39 18.31 -16.33
N ASP A 26 -11.30 18.51 -15.38
CA ASP A 26 -11.00 18.30 -13.97
C ASP A 26 -10.87 16.81 -13.68
N PHE A 27 -9.99 16.44 -12.74
CA PHE A 27 -9.82 15.04 -12.34
C PHE A 27 -11.04 14.53 -11.56
N THR A 28 -11.65 13.45 -12.03
CA THR A 28 -12.85 12.84 -11.46
C THR A 28 -12.63 11.35 -11.14
N VAL A 29 -13.56 10.73 -10.42
CA VAL A 29 -13.49 9.30 -10.12
C VAL A 29 -13.50 8.44 -11.39
N GLN A 30 -14.22 8.85 -12.44
CA GLN A 30 -14.22 8.17 -13.74
C GLN A 30 -12.83 8.16 -14.39
N HIS A 31 -12.00 9.17 -14.11
CA HIS A 31 -10.59 9.15 -14.52
C HIS A 31 -9.77 8.23 -13.62
N LEU A 32 -10.01 8.27 -12.28
CA LEU A 32 -9.27 7.46 -11.31
C LEU A 32 -9.41 5.96 -11.59
N VAL A 33 -10.62 5.48 -11.86
CA VAL A 33 -10.87 4.04 -12.11
C VAL A 33 -10.26 3.55 -13.44
N LYS A 34 -9.98 4.46 -14.38
CA LYS A 34 -9.32 4.17 -15.66
C LYS A 34 -7.80 4.33 -15.64
N ILE A 35 -7.22 4.70 -14.53
CA ILE A 35 -5.75 4.80 -14.40
C ILE A 35 -5.12 3.42 -14.58
N ASN A 36 -4.23 3.29 -15.54
CA ASN A 36 -3.39 2.11 -15.70
C ASN A 36 -2.49 1.96 -14.49
N LYS A 37 -2.40 0.73 -13.94
CA LYS A 37 -1.62 0.45 -12.73
C LYS A 37 -0.37 -0.34 -13.08
N LEU A 38 0.79 0.27 -12.86
CA LEU A 38 2.06 -0.45 -12.84
C LEU A 38 2.14 -1.19 -11.50
N HIS A 39 2.05 -2.52 -11.50
CA HIS A 39 1.89 -3.31 -10.28
C HIS A 39 2.99 -4.33 -10.02
N SER A 40 3.86 -4.59 -10.99
CA SER A 40 5.02 -5.46 -10.84
C SER A 40 6.13 -4.98 -11.74
N ALA A 41 7.37 -4.96 -11.26
CA ALA A 41 8.54 -4.61 -12.05
C ALA A 41 9.78 -5.34 -11.53
N THR A 42 10.73 -5.65 -12.42
CA THR A 42 11.98 -6.32 -12.08
C THR A 42 13.09 -5.85 -13.01
N LEU A 43 14.31 -5.76 -12.48
CA LEU A 43 15.53 -5.43 -13.20
C LEU A 43 16.31 -6.71 -13.53
N SER A 44 16.88 -6.82 -14.73
CA SER A 44 17.77 -7.93 -15.09
C SER A 44 19.03 -7.92 -14.21
N ASN A 45 19.66 -9.09 -14.04
CA ASN A 45 20.84 -9.23 -13.17
C ASN A 45 22.03 -8.39 -13.66
N ASP A 46 22.15 -8.22 -14.99
CA ASP A 46 23.15 -7.34 -15.62
C ASP A 46 22.79 -5.84 -15.50
N GLY A 47 21.54 -5.52 -15.04
CA GLY A 47 21.04 -4.16 -14.89
C GLY A 47 20.66 -3.46 -16.21
N ASN A 48 20.63 -4.18 -17.33
CA ASN A 48 20.45 -3.59 -18.66
C ASN A 48 19.01 -3.65 -19.18
N LYS A 49 18.16 -4.48 -18.57
CA LYS A 49 16.75 -4.64 -18.98
C LYS A 49 15.81 -4.43 -17.79
N LEU A 50 14.72 -3.77 -18.06
CA LEU A 50 13.63 -3.54 -17.13
C LEU A 50 12.37 -4.22 -17.66
N ALA A 51 11.84 -5.20 -16.92
CA ALA A 51 10.55 -5.80 -17.22
C ALA A 51 9.50 -5.32 -16.22
N TYR A 52 8.27 -5.10 -16.68
CA TYR A 52 7.18 -4.65 -15.83
C TYR A 52 5.82 -5.07 -16.36
N ALA A 53 4.83 -5.14 -15.48
CA ALA A 53 3.44 -5.46 -15.76
C ALA A 53 2.56 -4.22 -15.59
N VAL A 54 1.66 -4.00 -16.55
CA VAL A 54 0.69 -2.90 -16.53
C VAL A 54 -0.71 -3.47 -16.56
N LYS A 55 -1.46 -3.24 -15.48
CA LYS A 55 -2.89 -3.55 -15.40
C LYS A 55 -3.68 -2.41 -16.07
N LYS A 56 -4.53 -2.79 -17.00
CA LYS A 56 -5.44 -1.89 -17.72
C LYS A 56 -6.88 -2.33 -17.49
N PHE A 57 -7.79 -1.40 -17.65
CA PHE A 57 -9.22 -1.67 -17.62
C PHE A 57 -9.79 -1.37 -19.01
N ASP A 58 -10.61 -2.26 -19.54
CA ASP A 58 -11.33 -2.04 -20.78
C ASP A 58 -12.56 -1.15 -20.56
N SER A 59 -13.36 -0.95 -21.62
CA SER A 59 -14.58 -0.14 -21.58
C SER A 59 -15.70 -0.75 -20.73
N GLU A 60 -15.61 -2.05 -20.44
CA GLU A 60 -16.58 -2.81 -19.63
C GLU A 60 -16.13 -2.93 -18.18
N GLY A 61 -14.94 -2.38 -17.84
CA GLY A 61 -14.34 -2.45 -16.49
C GLY A 61 -13.57 -3.72 -16.20
N GLU A 62 -13.45 -4.63 -17.19
CA GLU A 62 -12.66 -5.86 -17.04
C GLU A 62 -11.16 -5.54 -17.04
N ALA A 63 -10.44 -6.20 -16.15
CA ALA A 63 -9.03 -5.96 -15.96
C ALA A 63 -8.17 -6.99 -16.69
N SER A 64 -7.21 -6.53 -17.46
CA SER A 64 -6.12 -7.35 -17.99
C SER A 64 -4.77 -6.78 -17.60
N SER A 65 -3.73 -7.60 -17.61
CA SER A 65 -2.38 -7.16 -17.29
C SER A 65 -1.39 -7.78 -18.28
N ASP A 66 -0.64 -6.91 -18.96
CA ASP A 66 0.35 -7.28 -19.96
C ASP A 66 1.76 -6.97 -19.48
N LEU A 67 2.73 -7.76 -19.96
CA LEU A 67 4.15 -7.60 -19.70
C LEU A 67 4.81 -6.73 -20.76
N TYR A 68 5.72 -5.90 -20.29
CA TYR A 68 6.56 -5.02 -21.12
C TYR A 68 8.02 -5.19 -20.76
N ILE A 69 8.90 -4.95 -21.73
CA ILE A 69 10.35 -4.91 -21.53
C ILE A 69 10.95 -3.66 -22.15
N GLN A 70 11.94 -3.07 -21.50
CA GLN A 70 12.69 -1.93 -21.99
C GLN A 70 14.20 -2.19 -21.85
N ASP A 71 14.96 -1.85 -22.89
CA ASP A 71 16.43 -1.84 -22.87
C ASP A 71 16.93 -0.52 -22.27
N LEU A 72 17.64 -0.61 -21.16
CA LEU A 72 18.17 0.56 -20.43
C LEU A 72 19.54 1.02 -20.97
N THR A 73 20.21 0.24 -21.83
CA THR A 73 21.48 0.63 -22.44
C THR A 73 21.31 1.67 -23.54
N ASN A 74 20.13 1.70 -24.18
CA ASN A 74 19.77 2.67 -25.19
C ASN A 74 18.83 3.75 -24.60
N PRO A 75 19.27 5.01 -24.47
CA PRO A 75 18.45 6.09 -23.92
C PRO A 75 17.15 6.35 -24.67
N ASP A 76 17.08 6.02 -25.96
CA ASP A 76 15.92 6.21 -26.83
C ASP A 76 15.06 4.95 -26.95
N SER A 77 15.39 3.88 -26.22
CA SER A 77 14.62 2.65 -26.22
C SER A 77 13.20 2.88 -25.72
N LYS A 78 12.24 2.40 -26.53
CA LYS A 78 10.85 2.34 -26.13
C LYS A 78 10.54 0.96 -25.55
N ALA A 79 9.63 0.91 -24.60
CA ALA A 79 9.14 -0.35 -24.09
C ALA A 79 8.47 -1.18 -25.18
N LYS A 80 8.79 -2.47 -25.22
CA LYS A 80 8.15 -3.46 -26.08
C LYS A 80 7.17 -4.29 -25.26
N GLN A 81 5.93 -4.42 -25.71
CA GLN A 81 4.95 -5.34 -25.15
C GLN A 81 5.39 -6.78 -25.46
N LEU A 82 5.39 -7.63 -24.45
CA LEU A 82 5.80 -9.03 -24.54
C LEU A 82 4.61 -9.97 -24.62
N THR A 83 3.50 -9.64 -23.98
CA THR A 83 2.30 -10.48 -23.87
C THR A 83 1.05 -9.68 -24.19
N SER A 84 -0.04 -10.37 -24.57
CA SER A 84 -1.37 -9.81 -24.83
C SER A 84 -2.47 -10.82 -24.55
N ALA A 85 -2.21 -11.80 -23.69
CA ALA A 85 -3.17 -12.82 -23.32
C ALA A 85 -4.24 -12.23 -22.36
N ALA A 86 -5.44 -12.82 -22.37
CA ALA A 86 -6.46 -12.50 -21.38
C ALA A 86 -5.99 -12.91 -19.96
N GLY A 87 -6.44 -12.18 -18.95
CA GLY A 87 -6.11 -12.42 -17.55
C GLY A 87 -5.05 -11.49 -16.99
N THR A 88 -4.60 -11.77 -15.77
CA THR A 88 -3.62 -10.97 -15.07
C THR A 88 -2.27 -11.67 -15.01
N GLU A 89 -1.22 -10.97 -15.40
CA GLU A 89 0.17 -11.40 -15.34
C GLU A 89 0.91 -10.59 -14.28
N HIS A 90 1.63 -11.24 -13.37
CA HIS A 90 2.27 -10.59 -12.23
C HIS A 90 3.48 -11.37 -11.70
N ASN A 91 4.13 -10.84 -10.69
CA ASN A 91 5.28 -11.45 -9.99
C ASN A 91 6.39 -11.88 -10.95
N LEU A 92 7.11 -10.90 -11.52
CA LEU A 92 8.12 -11.12 -12.55
C LEU A 92 9.50 -11.41 -11.96
N ALA A 93 10.26 -12.27 -12.61
CA ALA A 93 11.68 -12.49 -12.32
C ALA A 93 12.46 -12.88 -13.58
N PHE A 94 13.67 -12.30 -13.77
CA PHE A 94 14.59 -12.75 -14.80
C PHE A 94 15.32 -14.03 -14.37
N SER A 95 15.65 -14.92 -15.35
CA SER A 95 16.60 -15.99 -15.13
C SER A 95 18.00 -15.44 -14.83
N ALA A 96 18.86 -16.25 -14.20
CA ALA A 96 20.23 -15.85 -13.86
C ALA A 96 21.07 -15.39 -15.07
N ASP A 97 20.77 -15.89 -16.28
CA ASP A 97 21.44 -15.51 -17.54
C ASP A 97 20.70 -14.39 -18.32
N ASP A 98 19.66 -13.79 -17.73
CA ASP A 98 18.84 -12.70 -18.29
C ASP A 98 18.21 -12.99 -19.67
N LYS A 99 18.02 -14.30 -20.01
CA LYS A 99 17.43 -14.70 -21.29
C LYS A 99 15.99 -15.13 -21.22
N THR A 100 15.48 -15.41 -20.03
CA THR A 100 14.11 -15.85 -19.77
C THR A 100 13.46 -14.96 -18.72
N LEU A 101 12.20 -14.60 -18.92
CA LEU A 101 11.36 -13.96 -17.93
C LEU A 101 10.37 -14.99 -17.39
N TYR A 102 10.33 -15.15 -16.07
CA TYR A 102 9.35 -15.95 -15.34
C TYR A 102 8.26 -15.05 -14.76
N PHE A 103 7.03 -15.54 -14.73
CA PHE A 103 5.89 -14.80 -14.18
C PHE A 103 4.73 -15.73 -13.83
N LEU A 104 3.80 -15.25 -13.02
CA LEU A 104 2.54 -15.92 -12.72
C LEU A 104 1.44 -15.42 -13.66
N ALA A 105 0.57 -16.32 -14.10
CA ALA A 105 -0.62 -15.99 -14.89
C ALA A 105 -1.75 -17.02 -14.65
N GLY A 106 -2.99 -16.51 -14.63
CA GLY A 106 -4.21 -17.32 -14.50
C GLY A 106 -4.92 -17.53 -15.83
N ARG A 107 -4.21 -17.97 -16.88
CA ARG A 107 -4.73 -18.04 -18.27
C ARG A 107 -5.78 -19.15 -18.44
N ASP A 108 -5.65 -20.26 -17.71
CA ASP A 108 -6.52 -21.43 -17.80
C ASP A 108 -7.34 -21.65 -16.51
N GLY A 109 -7.66 -20.56 -15.80
CA GLY A 109 -8.48 -20.58 -14.59
C GLY A 109 -7.73 -20.88 -13.28
N SER A 110 -6.45 -21.29 -13.35
CA SER A 110 -5.56 -21.47 -12.20
C SER A 110 -4.28 -20.66 -12.36
N SER A 111 -3.82 -20.00 -11.28
CA SER A 111 -2.57 -19.24 -11.28
C SER A 111 -1.39 -20.19 -11.28
N GLN A 112 -0.63 -20.20 -12.39
CA GLN A 112 0.52 -21.07 -12.61
C GLN A 112 1.76 -20.28 -13.02
N LEU A 113 2.94 -20.91 -12.93
CA LEU A 113 4.21 -20.32 -13.34
C LEU A 113 4.43 -20.49 -14.85
N TYR A 114 4.75 -19.38 -15.49
CA TYR A 114 5.06 -19.30 -16.91
C TYR A 114 6.51 -18.85 -17.14
N SER A 115 7.06 -19.21 -18.29
CA SER A 115 8.35 -18.72 -18.79
C SER A 115 8.19 -18.13 -20.19
N LEU A 116 8.91 -17.05 -20.45
CA LEU A 116 8.97 -16.40 -21.77
C LEU A 116 10.43 -16.17 -22.16
N SER A 117 10.83 -16.74 -23.31
CA SER A 117 12.16 -16.48 -23.87
C SER A 117 12.23 -15.06 -24.43
N LEU A 118 13.26 -14.31 -24.03
CA LEU A 118 13.49 -12.95 -24.53
C LEU A 118 14.06 -12.91 -25.96
N SER A 119 14.47 -14.07 -26.51
CA SER A 119 14.81 -14.18 -27.92
C SER A 119 13.62 -14.31 -28.87
N GLY A 120 12.40 -14.45 -28.33
CA GLY A 120 11.13 -14.57 -29.04
C GLY A 120 10.42 -15.89 -28.75
N GLY A 121 9.19 -15.99 -29.25
CA GLY A 121 8.28 -17.11 -29.02
C GLY A 121 7.15 -16.75 -28.07
N GLU A 122 6.27 -17.71 -27.83
CA GLU A 122 5.12 -17.58 -26.91
C GLU A 122 5.54 -17.95 -25.48
N ALA A 123 4.79 -17.42 -24.50
CA ALA A 123 4.95 -17.81 -23.11
C ALA A 123 4.48 -19.26 -22.90
N ILE A 124 5.29 -20.04 -22.17
CA ILE A 124 5.06 -21.45 -21.92
C ILE A 124 4.74 -21.64 -20.44
N GLN A 125 3.63 -22.30 -20.14
CA GLN A 125 3.29 -22.74 -18.79
C GLN A 125 4.27 -23.83 -18.35
N ILE A 126 5.03 -23.58 -17.29
CA ILE A 126 6.05 -24.49 -16.77
C ILE A 126 5.66 -25.18 -15.47
N SER A 127 4.58 -24.79 -14.82
CA SER A 127 3.99 -25.53 -13.68
C SER A 127 2.64 -26.11 -14.06
N ASP A 128 2.28 -27.22 -13.42
CA ASP A 128 0.98 -27.89 -13.52
C ASP A 128 0.68 -28.48 -12.15
N LEU A 129 0.47 -27.58 -11.20
CA LEU A 129 0.19 -27.92 -9.82
C LEU A 129 -1.31 -27.86 -9.57
N PRO A 130 -1.84 -28.70 -8.66
CA PRO A 130 -3.28 -28.79 -8.42
C PRO A 130 -3.91 -27.59 -7.71
N LEU A 131 -3.08 -26.64 -7.24
CA LEU A 131 -3.48 -25.44 -6.52
C LEU A 131 -2.87 -24.18 -7.16
N ASP A 132 -3.49 -23.04 -6.88
CA ASP A 132 -2.98 -21.74 -7.31
C ASP A 132 -1.65 -21.40 -6.66
N ILE A 133 -0.74 -20.84 -7.45
CA ILE A 133 0.51 -20.23 -6.96
C ILE A 133 0.23 -18.76 -6.68
N GLU A 134 0.36 -18.34 -5.42
CA GLU A 134 0.14 -16.95 -4.98
C GLU A 134 1.38 -16.07 -5.19
N GLY A 135 2.58 -16.66 -5.15
CA GLY A 135 3.85 -15.97 -5.32
C GLY A 135 5.00 -16.93 -5.58
N PHE A 136 6.10 -16.41 -6.15
CA PHE A 136 7.30 -17.20 -6.32
C PHE A 136 8.58 -16.35 -6.19
N LYS A 137 9.70 -17.01 -5.93
CA LYS A 137 11.04 -16.45 -6.00
C LYS A 137 12.05 -17.48 -6.54
N LEU A 138 12.97 -17.04 -7.38
CA LEU A 138 14.02 -17.91 -7.97
C LEU A 138 15.24 -18.00 -7.04
N SER A 139 15.92 -19.14 -7.03
CA SER A 139 17.29 -19.22 -6.52
C SER A 139 18.25 -18.36 -7.38
N GLN A 140 19.38 -17.93 -6.82
CA GLN A 140 20.32 -17.04 -7.51
C GLN A 140 20.81 -17.60 -8.85
N ASP A 141 20.98 -18.93 -8.96
CA ASP A 141 21.37 -19.62 -10.20
C ASP A 141 20.16 -20.01 -11.07
N SER A 142 18.94 -19.67 -10.66
CA SER A 142 17.66 -20.01 -11.30
C SER A 142 17.44 -21.50 -11.56
N LYS A 143 18.09 -22.39 -10.77
CA LYS A 143 17.83 -23.84 -10.87
C LYS A 143 16.70 -24.31 -10.00
N GLN A 144 16.30 -23.49 -9.01
CA GLN A 144 15.20 -23.77 -8.09
C GLN A 144 14.24 -22.57 -8.03
N VAL A 145 13.02 -22.87 -7.67
CA VAL A 145 11.98 -21.89 -7.37
C VAL A 145 11.32 -22.24 -6.04
N VAL A 146 11.11 -21.24 -5.19
CA VAL A 146 10.19 -21.34 -4.06
C VAL A 146 8.85 -20.74 -4.49
N LEU A 147 7.78 -21.48 -4.23
CA LEU A 147 6.39 -21.16 -4.55
C LEU A 147 5.62 -20.97 -3.27
N ASN A 148 4.71 -20.00 -3.24
CA ASN A 148 3.75 -19.83 -2.17
C ASN A 148 2.38 -20.37 -2.61
N MET A 149 1.80 -21.29 -1.84
CA MET A 149 0.48 -21.88 -2.10
C MET A 149 -0.29 -22.09 -0.80
N ARG A 150 -1.62 -22.02 -0.87
CA ARG A 150 -2.49 -22.32 0.27
C ARG A 150 -2.76 -23.80 0.39
N VAL A 151 -2.58 -24.36 1.58
CA VAL A 151 -2.80 -25.78 1.87
C VAL A 151 -3.38 -25.97 3.27
N PHE A 152 -3.91 -27.16 3.54
CA PHE A 152 -4.25 -27.57 4.90
C PHE A 152 -3.01 -28.19 5.57
N PRO A 153 -2.55 -27.69 6.74
CA PRO A 153 -1.32 -28.15 7.38
C PRO A 153 -1.24 -29.65 7.69
N GLU A 154 -2.38 -30.30 7.86
CA GLU A 154 -2.47 -31.74 8.09
C GLU A 154 -2.37 -32.59 6.81
N CYS A 155 -2.48 -31.96 5.62
CA CYS A 155 -2.33 -32.66 4.34
C CYS A 155 -0.86 -32.97 4.04
N LYS A 156 -0.60 -34.14 3.49
CA LYS A 156 0.75 -34.59 3.14
C LYS A 156 1.18 -34.20 1.73
N ASP A 157 0.23 -33.82 0.89
CA ASP A 157 0.45 -33.41 -0.50
C ASP A 157 -0.62 -32.42 -0.99
N LEU A 158 -0.37 -31.84 -2.14
CA LEU A 158 -1.26 -30.85 -2.75
C LEU A 158 -2.61 -31.43 -3.17
N ALA A 159 -2.66 -32.73 -3.54
CA ALA A 159 -3.91 -33.38 -3.93
C ALA A 159 -4.88 -33.46 -2.76
N CYS A 160 -4.37 -33.83 -1.56
CA CYS A 160 -5.18 -33.83 -0.34
C CYS A 160 -5.77 -32.43 -0.04
N SER A 161 -4.99 -31.37 -0.20
CA SER A 161 -5.50 -30.00 0.03
C SER A 161 -6.55 -29.62 -1.02
N LYS A 162 -6.34 -29.98 -2.28
CA LYS A 162 -7.32 -29.77 -3.35
C LYS A 162 -8.64 -30.49 -3.05
N ASP A 163 -8.58 -31.77 -2.71
CA ASP A 163 -9.77 -32.55 -2.38
C ASP A 163 -10.55 -31.94 -1.21
N LYS A 164 -9.84 -31.38 -0.22
CA LYS A 164 -10.47 -30.68 0.91
C LYS A 164 -11.14 -29.37 0.50
N PHE A 165 -10.50 -28.55 -0.34
CA PHE A 165 -11.13 -27.33 -0.88
C PHE A 165 -12.38 -27.66 -1.69
N GLU A 166 -12.34 -28.71 -2.54
CA GLU A 166 -13.48 -29.17 -3.31
C GLU A 166 -14.61 -29.70 -2.40
N ALA A 167 -14.28 -30.52 -1.40
CA ALA A 167 -15.24 -31.01 -0.44
C ALA A 167 -15.90 -29.88 0.39
N GLU A 168 -15.15 -28.86 0.76
CA GLU A 168 -15.69 -27.69 1.46
C GLU A 168 -16.62 -26.86 0.54
N ALA A 169 -16.27 -26.70 -0.73
CA ALA A 169 -17.12 -26.02 -1.71
C ALA A 169 -18.43 -26.76 -1.99
N GLU A 170 -18.42 -28.10 -1.96
CA GLU A 170 -19.62 -28.96 -2.15
C GLU A 170 -20.43 -29.15 -0.87
N ARG A 171 -19.92 -28.72 0.28
CA ARG A 171 -20.57 -28.93 1.57
C ARG A 171 -21.91 -28.21 1.64
N LYS A 172 -22.97 -28.96 1.96
CA LYS A 172 -24.35 -28.43 2.05
C LYS A 172 -24.60 -27.62 3.30
N SER A 173 -23.95 -27.97 4.42
CA SER A 173 -24.07 -27.20 5.65
C SER A 173 -23.12 -25.98 5.63
N THR A 174 -23.60 -24.81 6.05
CA THR A 174 -22.83 -23.55 5.99
C THR A 174 -22.24 -23.14 7.34
N GLY A 175 -22.48 -23.92 8.41
CA GLY A 175 -21.92 -23.65 9.74
C GLY A 175 -20.40 -23.82 9.76
N ARG A 176 -19.70 -22.90 10.40
CA ARG A 176 -18.25 -22.94 10.65
C ARG A 176 -17.98 -23.16 12.12
N GLU A 177 -17.06 -24.07 12.45
CA GLU A 177 -16.66 -24.35 13.83
C GLU A 177 -15.25 -23.86 14.10
N TYR A 178 -15.09 -23.09 15.17
CA TYR A 178 -13.79 -22.57 15.62
C TYR A 178 -13.57 -22.91 17.08
N LYS A 179 -12.35 -23.31 17.43
CA LYS A 179 -11.94 -23.68 18.80
C LYS A 179 -10.92 -22.71 19.39
N GLN A 180 -10.39 -21.81 18.57
CA GLN A 180 -9.40 -20.79 18.95
C GLN A 180 -9.45 -19.62 17.97
N LEU A 181 -8.84 -18.49 18.34
CA LEU A 181 -8.55 -17.39 17.44
C LEU A 181 -7.32 -17.73 16.55
N MET A 182 -7.14 -17.18 15.31
CA MET A 182 -8.05 -16.19 14.69
C MET A 182 -9.14 -16.92 13.91
N VAL A 183 -10.39 -16.50 14.10
CA VAL A 183 -11.51 -17.07 13.36
C VAL A 183 -11.69 -16.41 11.97
N ARG A 184 -11.12 -15.23 11.80
CA ARG A 184 -11.15 -14.45 10.56
C ARG A 184 -9.95 -13.50 10.54
N HIS A 185 -9.56 -13.04 9.36
CA HIS A 185 -8.48 -12.09 9.18
C HIS A 185 -8.80 -11.18 8.01
N TRP A 186 -8.73 -9.87 8.21
CA TRP A 186 -9.01 -8.80 7.26
C TRP A 186 -10.48 -8.83 6.72
N ASP A 187 -10.76 -9.66 5.71
CA ASP A 187 -12.08 -9.81 5.06
C ASP A 187 -12.49 -11.28 4.90
N THR A 188 -11.68 -12.20 5.37
CA THR A 188 -11.84 -13.63 5.13
C THR A 188 -12.01 -14.40 6.42
N TRP A 189 -13.04 -15.26 6.47
CA TRP A 189 -13.19 -16.25 7.52
C TRP A 189 -12.16 -17.36 7.33
N SER A 190 -11.51 -17.77 8.42
CA SER A 190 -10.58 -18.91 8.38
C SER A 190 -11.29 -20.17 7.91
N ASP A 191 -10.74 -20.82 6.92
CA ASP A 191 -11.08 -22.15 6.44
C ASP A 191 -10.11 -23.23 6.98
N HIS A 192 -9.22 -22.84 7.89
CA HIS A 192 -8.12 -23.62 8.47
C HIS A 192 -6.97 -23.93 7.50
N SER A 193 -7.00 -23.46 6.27
CA SER A 193 -5.82 -23.49 5.39
C SER A 193 -4.79 -22.44 5.78
N ARG A 194 -3.53 -22.64 5.34
CA ARG A 194 -2.40 -21.73 5.55
C ARG A 194 -1.62 -21.56 4.28
N SER A 195 -1.01 -20.40 4.11
CA SER A 195 0.02 -20.20 3.10
C SER A 195 1.29 -20.93 3.51
N HIS A 196 1.81 -21.80 2.65
CA HIS A 196 3.04 -22.56 2.82
C HIS A 196 4.02 -22.31 1.68
N LEU A 197 5.28 -22.68 1.91
CA LEU A 197 6.37 -22.55 0.94
C LEU A 197 6.74 -23.91 0.36
N PHE A 198 6.79 -23.98 -0.96
CA PHE A 198 7.12 -25.19 -1.73
C PHE A 198 8.35 -24.94 -2.58
N VAL A 199 9.29 -25.88 -2.60
CA VAL A 199 10.46 -25.78 -3.46
C VAL A 199 10.38 -26.79 -4.61
N ALA A 200 10.65 -26.33 -5.82
CA ALA A 200 10.74 -27.15 -7.03
C ALA A 200 12.01 -26.85 -7.84
N ASN A 201 12.46 -27.84 -8.64
CA ASN A 201 13.59 -27.66 -9.55
C ASN A 201 13.12 -27.13 -10.91
N LEU A 202 13.85 -26.13 -11.43
CA LEU A 202 13.68 -25.54 -12.76
C LEU A 202 14.71 -26.20 -13.73
N ASN A 203 14.42 -27.40 -14.20
CA ASN A 203 15.35 -28.17 -15.06
C ASN A 203 14.92 -28.23 -16.52
N GLY A 204 14.10 -27.27 -16.97
CA GLY A 204 13.54 -27.20 -18.33
C GLY A 204 12.38 -28.19 -18.58
N LYS A 205 11.93 -28.91 -17.55
CA LYS A 205 10.74 -29.77 -17.59
C LYS A 205 9.58 -29.06 -16.86
N LYS A 206 8.38 -29.49 -17.18
CA LYS A 206 7.17 -29.03 -16.49
C LYS A 206 7.21 -29.44 -15.00
N ILE A 207 6.96 -28.49 -14.11
CA ILE A 207 6.87 -28.72 -12.66
C ILE A 207 5.50 -29.33 -12.38
N SER A 208 5.50 -30.61 -11.98
CA SER A 208 4.29 -31.33 -11.57
C SER A 208 4.32 -31.69 -10.08
N THR A 209 5.45 -31.49 -9.41
CA THR A 209 5.66 -31.75 -7.99
C THR A 209 6.54 -30.69 -7.37
N ALA A 210 6.26 -30.36 -6.12
CA ALA A 210 7.06 -29.46 -5.31
C ALA A 210 7.11 -29.96 -3.85
N VAL A 211 8.20 -29.71 -3.15
CA VAL A 211 8.41 -30.13 -1.76
C VAL A 211 7.87 -29.04 -0.84
N ASP A 212 6.90 -29.35 0.02
CA ASP A 212 6.49 -28.45 1.10
C ASP A 212 7.60 -28.38 2.14
N VAL A 213 8.33 -27.25 2.16
CA VAL A 213 9.45 -27.04 3.08
C VAL A 213 8.95 -26.51 4.44
N THR A 214 7.70 -26.12 4.54
CA THR A 214 7.02 -25.67 5.77
C THR A 214 5.95 -26.66 6.24
N ALA A 215 6.04 -27.91 5.80
CA ALA A 215 5.05 -28.96 6.09
C ALA A 215 4.70 -29.04 7.58
N GLY A 216 3.40 -29.05 7.87
CA GLY A 216 2.87 -29.13 9.24
C GLY A 216 2.95 -27.82 10.04
N LEU A 217 3.35 -26.70 9.44
CA LEU A 217 3.40 -25.40 10.08
C LEU A 217 1.99 -24.78 10.13
N ASP A 218 1.36 -24.72 11.31
CA ASP A 218 0.03 -24.09 11.49
C ASP A 218 0.17 -22.56 11.69
N THR A 219 0.77 -21.90 10.69
CA THR A 219 0.86 -20.43 10.61
C THR A 219 1.03 -19.98 9.16
N GLU A 220 0.72 -18.73 8.88
CA GLU A 220 0.86 -18.16 7.53
C GLU A 220 2.32 -17.89 7.17
N THR A 221 2.75 -18.33 5.99
CA THR A 221 4.10 -18.08 5.46
C THR A 221 4.02 -17.84 3.95
N PRO A 222 4.18 -16.61 3.46
CA PRO A 222 4.44 -15.33 4.15
C PRO A 222 3.33 -14.87 5.10
N PRO A 223 3.65 -13.93 6.03
CA PRO A 223 2.66 -13.35 6.93
C PRO A 223 1.46 -12.72 6.21
N LYS A 224 0.25 -12.97 6.67
CA LYS A 224 -0.96 -12.33 6.14
C LYS A 224 -1.36 -11.13 7.03
N PRO A 225 -2.16 -10.16 6.52
CA PRO A 225 -2.85 -10.18 5.22
C PRO A 225 -2.06 -9.53 4.07
N PHE A 226 -0.96 -8.82 4.32
CA PHE A 226 -0.35 -7.91 3.33
C PHE A 226 1.07 -8.28 2.89
N SER A 227 1.76 -9.18 3.59
CA SER A 227 3.11 -9.60 3.18
C SER A 227 3.08 -10.59 2.02
N GLY A 228 4.17 -10.58 1.23
CA GLY A 228 4.37 -11.44 0.07
C GLY A 228 5.78 -12.02 0.02
N MET A 229 6.30 -12.22 -1.18
CA MET A 229 7.60 -12.88 -1.39
C MET A 229 8.82 -12.03 -0.98
N GLU A 230 8.65 -10.78 -0.55
CA GLU A 230 9.68 -10.00 0.14
C GLU A 230 10.11 -10.63 1.47
N GLU A 231 9.23 -11.40 2.09
CA GLU A 231 9.48 -12.13 3.34
C GLU A 231 10.22 -13.46 3.16
N VAL A 232 10.57 -13.81 1.93
CA VAL A 232 11.17 -15.10 1.57
C VAL A 232 12.42 -14.90 0.73
N THR A 233 13.48 -15.65 1.00
CA THR A 233 14.69 -15.65 0.16
C THR A 233 15.39 -17.01 0.20
N PHE A 234 16.12 -17.36 -0.88
CA PHE A 234 17.09 -18.45 -0.84
C PHE A 234 18.39 -17.98 -0.19
N THR A 235 19.10 -18.91 0.47
CA THR A 235 20.53 -18.69 0.71
C THR A 235 21.28 -18.65 -0.62
N PRO A 236 22.39 -17.88 -0.74
CA PRO A 236 23.13 -17.75 -2.01
C PRO A 236 23.64 -19.06 -2.59
N ASP A 237 23.90 -20.08 -1.76
CA ASP A 237 24.29 -21.42 -2.19
C ASP A 237 23.10 -22.31 -2.62
N GLY A 238 21.87 -21.79 -2.54
CA GLY A 238 20.64 -22.48 -2.93
C GLY A 238 20.25 -23.67 -2.06
N LYS A 239 20.85 -23.85 -0.88
CA LYS A 239 20.58 -25.03 -0.01
C LYS A 239 19.46 -24.83 0.98
N TYR A 240 19.14 -23.60 1.32
CA TYR A 240 18.10 -23.25 2.29
C TYR A 240 17.19 -22.16 1.76
N VAL A 241 15.97 -22.14 2.33
CA VAL A 241 15.04 -21.00 2.23
C VAL A 241 15.02 -20.32 3.60
N VAL A 242 15.09 -18.99 3.60
CA VAL A 242 14.89 -18.13 4.78
C VAL A 242 13.58 -17.38 4.62
N TYR A 243 12.76 -17.37 5.66
CA TYR A 243 11.43 -16.76 5.61
C TYR A 243 11.00 -16.20 6.97
N SER A 244 10.08 -15.23 6.97
CA SER A 244 9.46 -14.66 8.17
C SER A 244 8.16 -15.38 8.49
N ALA A 245 7.98 -15.81 9.75
CA ALA A 245 6.75 -16.43 10.23
C ALA A 245 6.63 -16.35 11.75
N LYS A 246 5.40 -16.39 12.28
CA LYS A 246 5.14 -16.65 13.70
C LYS A 246 5.42 -18.13 14.01
N ALA A 247 5.86 -18.42 15.23
CA ALA A 247 5.81 -19.78 15.74
C ALA A 247 4.34 -20.21 15.92
N PRO A 248 3.98 -21.47 15.60
CA PRO A 248 2.63 -21.97 15.86
C PRO A 248 2.29 -21.88 17.36
N SER A 249 1.22 -21.14 17.69
CA SER A 249 0.78 -20.94 19.07
C SER A 249 -0.69 -20.56 19.11
N LYS A 250 -1.31 -20.57 20.30
CA LYS A 250 -2.69 -20.12 20.51
C LYS A 250 -2.84 -18.60 20.56
N ASP A 251 -1.73 -17.89 20.73
CA ASP A 251 -1.68 -16.45 20.93
C ASP A 251 -1.41 -15.65 19.65
N GLN A 252 -1.50 -16.28 18.48
CA GLN A 252 -1.27 -15.63 17.18
C GLN A 252 -2.13 -14.39 16.95
N ALA A 253 -3.31 -14.27 17.58
CA ALA A 253 -4.22 -13.15 17.43
C ALA A 253 -3.82 -11.90 18.24
N TRP A 254 -2.87 -12.01 19.20
CA TRP A 254 -2.44 -10.90 20.07
C TRP A 254 -0.92 -10.75 20.22
N ILE A 255 -0.13 -11.47 19.40
CA ILE A 255 1.33 -11.29 19.32
C ILE A 255 1.74 -10.85 17.91
N THR A 256 2.87 -10.14 17.83
CA THR A 256 3.52 -9.75 16.57
C THR A 256 4.94 -10.30 16.45
N ASN A 257 5.24 -11.41 17.15
CA ASN A 257 6.56 -12.06 17.12
C ASN A 257 6.71 -12.88 15.84
N TYR A 258 7.15 -12.24 14.76
CA TYR A 258 7.58 -12.90 13.54
C TYR A 258 9.08 -13.05 13.56
N ASP A 259 9.57 -14.29 13.54
CA ASP A 259 11.00 -14.62 13.49
C ASP A 259 11.42 -14.95 12.04
N LEU A 260 12.71 -14.82 11.76
CA LEU A 260 13.33 -15.39 10.56
C LEU A 260 13.68 -16.86 10.81
N TRP A 261 13.13 -17.70 9.97
CA TRP A 261 13.35 -19.15 10.00
C TRP A 261 14.16 -19.60 8.79
N GLN A 262 15.01 -20.60 8.96
CA GLN A 262 15.78 -21.23 7.89
C GLN A 262 15.44 -22.71 7.79
N VAL A 263 15.13 -23.20 6.59
CA VAL A 263 14.77 -24.59 6.31
C VAL A 263 15.55 -25.10 5.07
N PRO A 264 16.00 -26.39 5.06
CA PRO A 264 16.59 -26.95 3.83
C PRO A 264 15.59 -26.96 2.67
N VAL A 265 16.06 -26.75 1.46
CA VAL A 265 15.22 -26.81 0.22
C VAL A 265 14.56 -28.20 0.00
N THR A 266 15.05 -29.21 0.68
CA THR A 266 14.47 -30.57 0.72
C THR A 266 13.47 -30.78 1.83
N GLY A 267 13.14 -29.75 2.59
CA GLY A 267 12.38 -29.84 3.84
C GLY A 267 13.21 -30.42 4.98
N GLY A 268 12.61 -30.55 6.14
CA GLY A 268 13.24 -31.12 7.33
C GLY A 268 13.35 -30.13 8.49
N LYS A 269 14.43 -30.22 9.28
CA LYS A 269 14.56 -29.42 10.50
C LYS A 269 14.73 -27.93 10.20
N THR A 270 13.82 -27.13 10.71
CA THR A 270 13.86 -25.66 10.67
C THR A 270 14.70 -25.10 11.83
N VAL A 271 15.40 -24.00 11.58
CA VAL A 271 16.20 -23.27 12.56
C VAL A 271 15.67 -21.85 12.66
N ASN A 272 15.37 -21.39 13.87
CA ASN A 272 15.04 -20.00 14.15
C ASN A 272 16.34 -19.17 14.19
N LEU A 273 16.45 -18.16 13.34
CA LEU A 273 17.64 -17.31 13.23
C LEU A 273 17.61 -16.11 14.18
N THR A 274 16.43 -15.71 14.63
CA THR A 274 16.20 -14.45 15.38
C THR A 274 15.40 -14.66 16.67
N GLU A 275 15.43 -15.87 17.25
CA GLU A 275 14.67 -16.28 18.45
C GLU A 275 14.80 -15.30 19.65
N ALA A 276 15.90 -14.57 19.73
CA ALA A 276 16.14 -13.61 20.81
C ALA A 276 15.27 -12.36 20.74
N ASN A 277 14.83 -11.94 19.53
CA ASN A 277 13.90 -10.85 19.32
C ASN A 277 12.46 -11.35 19.58
N LYS A 278 11.62 -10.55 20.27
CA LYS A 278 10.21 -10.88 20.52
C LYS A 278 9.25 -9.96 19.79
N ALA A 279 9.78 -9.19 18.85
CA ALA A 279 9.03 -8.33 17.94
C ALA A 279 9.17 -8.84 16.50
N TRP A 280 8.79 -8.06 15.52
CA TRP A 280 8.73 -8.48 14.12
C TRP A 280 10.09 -8.39 13.44
N ASP A 281 10.57 -9.51 12.88
CA ASP A 281 11.70 -9.61 11.96
C ASP A 281 11.22 -9.93 10.53
N SER A 282 11.75 -9.24 9.53
CA SER A 282 11.16 -9.15 8.20
C SER A 282 12.20 -8.88 7.10
N HIS A 283 11.84 -9.04 5.83
CA HIS A 283 12.62 -8.65 4.65
C HIS A 283 14.05 -9.25 4.59
N PRO A 284 14.23 -10.57 4.76
CA PRO A 284 15.56 -11.17 4.68
C PRO A 284 16.16 -10.98 3.28
N THR A 285 17.34 -10.35 3.21
CA THR A 285 18.01 -9.99 1.97
C THR A 285 19.51 -10.30 2.06
N TYR A 286 20.01 -11.18 1.18
CA TYR A 286 21.45 -11.50 1.12
C TYR A 286 22.22 -10.53 0.22
N SER A 287 23.47 -10.22 0.60
CA SER A 287 24.42 -9.64 -0.34
C SER A 287 24.74 -10.64 -1.46
N ALA A 288 25.10 -10.14 -2.65
CA ALA A 288 25.31 -11.00 -3.81
C ALA A 288 26.47 -12.02 -3.64
N ASP A 289 27.47 -11.69 -2.82
CA ASP A 289 28.56 -12.58 -2.43
C ASP A 289 28.21 -13.57 -1.30
N GLY A 290 26.98 -13.47 -0.74
CA GLY A 290 26.49 -14.30 0.34
C GLY A 290 27.12 -14.03 1.71
N ARG A 291 27.97 -13.02 1.82
CA ARG A 291 28.68 -12.69 3.06
C ARG A 291 27.76 -12.15 4.14
N TYR A 292 26.74 -11.37 3.75
CA TYR A 292 25.84 -10.70 4.68
C TYR A 292 24.39 -11.06 4.43
N LEU A 293 23.65 -11.24 5.53
CA LEU A 293 22.19 -11.22 5.58
C LEU A 293 21.76 -9.91 6.24
N ALA A 294 21.12 -9.03 5.48
CA ALA A 294 20.42 -7.88 6.03
C ALA A 294 18.95 -8.22 6.24
N TYR A 295 18.34 -7.67 7.28
CA TYR A 295 16.90 -7.80 7.55
C TYR A 295 16.39 -6.62 8.37
N LEU A 296 15.07 -6.45 8.41
CA LEU A 296 14.39 -5.44 9.20
C LEU A 296 13.91 -6.04 10.51
N ALA A 297 14.10 -5.32 11.63
CA ALA A 297 13.72 -5.81 12.95
C ALA A 297 13.10 -4.72 13.81
N MET A 298 11.91 -4.96 14.33
CA MET A 298 11.29 -4.15 15.39
C MET A 298 11.85 -4.50 16.76
N THR A 299 11.50 -3.73 17.78
CA THR A 299 11.93 -3.95 19.18
C THR A 299 10.77 -4.13 20.15
N LYS A 300 9.58 -3.59 19.81
CA LYS A 300 8.43 -3.54 20.71
C LYS A 300 7.42 -4.63 20.35
N PRO A 301 7.28 -5.70 21.13
CA PRO A 301 6.25 -6.72 20.91
C PRO A 301 4.85 -6.10 20.90
N GLY A 302 4.00 -6.54 19.98
CA GLY A 302 2.62 -6.09 19.85
C GLY A 302 2.42 -4.75 19.15
N PHE A 303 3.49 -4.06 18.75
CA PHE A 303 3.41 -2.74 18.13
C PHE A 303 3.84 -2.74 16.65
N GLU A 304 2.88 -2.74 15.73
CA GLU A 304 3.13 -2.78 14.28
C GLU A 304 3.71 -1.49 13.70
N ALA A 305 3.65 -0.38 14.43
CA ALA A 305 4.24 0.90 14.03
C ALA A 305 5.59 1.18 14.70
N ASP A 306 6.20 0.16 15.33
CA ASP A 306 7.57 0.31 15.85
C ASP A 306 8.56 0.50 14.71
N ARG A 307 9.64 1.22 14.99
CA ARG A 307 10.68 1.47 14.01
C ARG A 307 11.37 0.17 13.61
N TYR A 308 11.35 -0.15 12.35
CA TYR A 308 12.25 -1.15 11.79
C TYR A 308 13.69 -0.66 11.87
N ARG A 309 14.56 -1.46 12.46
CA ARG A 309 16.02 -1.32 12.44
C ARG A 309 16.58 -2.12 11.29
N ILE A 310 17.67 -1.67 10.68
CA ILE A 310 18.42 -2.49 9.73
C ILE A 310 19.39 -3.35 10.52
N MET A 311 19.20 -4.66 10.50
CA MET A 311 20.11 -5.63 11.11
C MET A 311 21.00 -6.23 10.03
N LEU A 312 22.27 -6.45 10.36
CA LEU A 312 23.25 -7.05 9.46
C LEU A 312 23.95 -8.22 10.16
N ARG A 313 23.75 -9.42 9.64
CA ARG A 313 24.39 -10.64 10.11
C ARG A 313 25.50 -11.06 9.16
N ASP A 314 26.69 -11.26 9.66
CA ASP A 314 27.80 -11.91 8.97
C ASP A 314 27.55 -13.43 8.94
N THR A 315 27.35 -13.99 7.77
CA THR A 315 26.94 -15.40 7.61
C THR A 315 28.04 -16.40 7.95
N VAL A 316 29.30 -15.96 7.99
CA VAL A 316 30.46 -16.81 8.32
C VAL A 316 30.74 -16.82 9.81
N THR A 317 30.68 -15.65 10.47
CA THR A 317 31.00 -15.52 11.88
C THR A 317 29.76 -15.64 12.79
N GLY A 318 28.55 -15.43 12.22
CA GLY A 318 27.29 -15.34 12.95
C GLY A 318 27.12 -14.05 13.75
N GLN A 319 28.06 -13.10 13.67
CA GLN A 319 27.96 -11.82 14.36
C GLN A 319 26.86 -10.96 13.74
N GLU A 320 26.10 -10.28 14.59
CA GLU A 320 25.05 -9.35 14.21
C GLU A 320 25.30 -7.95 14.74
N LYS A 321 24.87 -6.95 13.99
CA LYS A 321 24.86 -5.55 14.43
C LYS A 321 23.67 -4.80 13.84
N GLU A 322 23.20 -3.77 14.55
CA GLU A 322 22.32 -2.76 13.99
C GLU A 322 23.15 -1.80 13.12
N VAL A 323 22.67 -1.53 11.90
CA VAL A 323 23.24 -0.54 10.98
C VAL A 323 22.51 0.78 11.19
N ALA A 324 23.27 1.89 11.30
CA ALA A 324 22.73 3.25 11.47
C ALA A 324 21.78 3.41 12.68
N PRO A 325 22.19 3.03 13.92
CA PRO A 325 21.28 3.04 15.09
C PRO A 325 20.77 4.44 15.46
N LEU A 326 21.42 5.50 15.01
CA LEU A 326 21.01 6.90 15.26
C LEU A 326 20.05 7.44 14.19
N TRP A 327 19.78 6.68 13.12
CA TRP A 327 18.87 7.10 12.08
C TRP A 327 17.42 6.80 12.48
N ASP A 328 16.67 7.86 12.80
CA ASP A 328 15.30 7.76 13.31
C ASP A 328 14.26 7.75 12.16
N ARG A 329 14.40 6.79 11.26
CA ARG A 329 13.39 6.45 10.23
C ARG A 329 13.20 4.94 10.20
N SER A 330 12.04 4.51 9.73
CA SER A 330 11.65 3.11 9.59
C SER A 330 11.78 2.70 8.13
N PRO A 331 12.82 1.93 7.73
CA PRO A 331 12.93 1.45 6.36
C PRO A 331 11.82 0.45 6.02
N SER A 332 11.38 0.48 4.77
CA SER A 332 10.33 -0.40 4.22
C SER A 332 10.82 -1.31 3.09
N SER A 333 12.10 -1.22 2.72
CA SER A 333 12.72 -2.08 1.72
C SER A 333 14.22 -2.15 1.92
N LEU A 334 14.85 -3.22 1.44
CA LEU A 334 16.30 -3.41 1.46
C LEU A 334 16.78 -3.83 0.07
N SER A 335 17.80 -3.17 -0.47
CA SER A 335 18.47 -3.55 -1.71
C SER A 335 19.98 -3.34 -1.59
N PHE A 336 20.78 -4.41 -1.70
CA PHE A 336 22.22 -4.26 -1.70
C PHE A 336 22.72 -3.61 -3.01
N GLY A 337 23.67 -2.71 -2.88
CA GLY A 337 24.50 -2.27 -3.97
C GLY A 337 25.46 -3.36 -4.46
N LYS A 338 26.01 -3.20 -5.66
CA LYS A 338 26.97 -4.18 -6.27
C LYS A 338 28.28 -4.34 -5.46
N ASP A 339 28.56 -3.41 -4.56
CA ASP A 339 29.73 -3.44 -3.65
C ASP A 339 29.54 -4.37 -2.45
N ASN A 340 28.33 -4.94 -2.25
CA ASN A 340 27.92 -5.77 -1.11
C ASN A 340 28.09 -5.09 0.26
N ARG A 341 28.18 -3.75 0.32
CA ARG A 341 28.41 -2.94 1.53
C ARG A 341 27.46 -1.77 1.68
N THR A 342 26.90 -1.33 0.59
CA THR A 342 25.89 -0.26 0.57
C THR A 342 24.51 -0.88 0.48
N LEU A 343 23.58 -0.37 1.28
CA LEU A 343 22.14 -0.66 1.16
C LEU A 343 21.44 0.58 0.61
N TYR A 344 20.56 0.38 -0.36
CA TYR A 344 19.58 1.36 -0.78
C TYR A 344 18.23 0.97 -0.20
N VAL A 345 17.61 1.91 0.49
CA VAL A 345 16.37 1.65 1.25
C VAL A 345 15.36 2.77 0.98
N THR A 346 14.08 2.45 1.15
CA THR A 346 13.02 3.45 1.21
C THR A 346 12.54 3.61 2.64
N ALA A 347 12.20 4.84 3.02
CA ALA A 347 11.57 5.13 4.31
C ALA A 347 10.69 6.37 4.21
N GLN A 348 9.64 6.42 5.03
CA GLN A 348 8.85 7.64 5.17
C GLN A 348 9.69 8.74 5.85
N ASP A 349 9.66 9.94 5.28
CA ASP A 349 10.41 11.08 5.74
C ASP A 349 9.65 12.37 5.44
N VAL A 350 9.08 12.98 6.46
CA VAL A 350 8.37 14.26 6.42
C VAL A 350 7.38 14.34 5.25
N GLY A 351 6.43 13.41 5.22
CA GLY A 351 5.36 13.37 4.19
C GLY A 351 5.80 12.89 2.81
N GLN A 352 7.03 12.39 2.66
CA GLN A 352 7.55 11.72 1.47
C GLN A 352 7.86 10.25 1.79
N VAL A 353 8.05 9.42 0.77
CA VAL A 353 8.75 8.13 0.89
C VAL A 353 10.07 8.28 0.14
N SER A 354 11.11 8.58 0.88
CA SER A 354 12.43 8.94 0.34
C SER A 354 13.29 7.70 0.07
N ILE A 355 14.26 7.86 -0.83
CA ILE A 355 15.30 6.86 -1.10
C ILE A 355 16.57 7.27 -0.37
N PHE A 356 17.15 6.35 0.40
CA PHE A 356 18.37 6.56 1.16
C PHE A 356 19.46 5.56 0.76
N GLU A 357 20.70 6.02 0.80
CA GLU A 357 21.90 5.21 0.78
C GLU A 357 22.40 5.02 2.21
N VAL A 358 22.64 3.77 2.61
CA VAL A 358 23.10 3.40 3.96
C VAL A 358 24.39 2.61 3.85
N ASN A 359 25.48 3.15 4.43
CA ASN A 359 26.75 2.44 4.51
C ASN A 359 26.72 1.40 5.64
N THR A 360 26.80 0.11 5.29
CA THR A 360 26.69 -0.96 6.30
C THR A 360 27.91 -1.07 7.22
N GLN A 361 29.06 -0.52 6.85
CA GLN A 361 30.27 -0.56 7.66
C GLN A 361 30.27 0.55 8.73
N PHE A 362 29.96 1.78 8.33
CA PHE A 362 30.06 2.97 9.19
C PHE A 362 28.72 3.45 9.74
N GLY A 363 27.61 3.05 9.13
CA GLY A 363 26.27 3.44 9.55
C GLY A 363 25.87 4.84 9.05
N ASP A 364 26.63 5.43 8.12
CA ASP A 364 26.27 6.72 7.51
C ASP A 364 25.04 6.55 6.63
N VAL A 365 24.12 7.52 6.71
CA VAL A 365 22.91 7.57 5.91
C VAL A 365 22.90 8.86 5.09
N LYS A 366 22.65 8.72 3.79
CA LYS A 366 22.53 9.84 2.85
C LYS A 366 21.21 9.76 2.11
N THR A 367 20.49 10.87 2.01
CA THR A 367 19.31 10.97 1.15
C THR A 367 19.75 11.03 -0.32
N VAL A 368 19.22 10.13 -1.13
CA VAL A 368 19.43 10.10 -2.59
C VAL A 368 18.32 10.84 -3.31
N PHE A 369 17.06 10.61 -2.90
CA PHE A 369 15.90 11.26 -3.50
C PHE A 369 14.76 11.40 -2.47
N ASN A 370 14.11 12.57 -2.42
CA ASN A 370 13.12 12.91 -1.39
C ASN A 370 11.88 13.63 -1.93
N ASP A 371 11.45 13.34 -3.14
CA ASP A 371 10.18 13.82 -3.68
C ASP A 371 9.22 12.67 -3.90
N GLY A 372 7.94 12.89 -3.55
CA GLY A 372 6.86 11.92 -3.75
C GLY A 372 6.97 10.65 -2.90
N SER A 373 6.36 9.59 -3.38
CA SER A 373 6.35 8.25 -2.77
C SER A 373 7.05 7.27 -3.69
N ASN A 374 8.15 6.69 -3.21
CA ASN A 374 9.07 5.90 -4.02
C ASN A 374 9.14 4.45 -3.52
N SER A 375 9.29 3.50 -4.45
CA SER A 375 9.61 2.10 -4.16
C SER A 375 10.70 1.59 -5.09
N ILE A 376 11.79 1.07 -4.52
CA ILE A 376 12.94 0.57 -5.28
C ILE A 376 12.54 -0.72 -6.01
N VAL A 377 12.82 -0.77 -7.32
CA VAL A 377 12.67 -1.96 -8.17
C VAL A 377 13.99 -2.74 -8.25
N GLY A 378 15.10 -2.03 -8.29
CA GLY A 378 16.41 -2.63 -8.31
C GLY A 378 17.54 -1.61 -8.41
N VAL A 379 18.76 -2.11 -8.21
CA VAL A 379 19.98 -1.31 -8.23
C VAL A 379 20.93 -1.92 -9.28
N ASN A 380 21.33 -1.14 -10.27
CA ASN A 380 22.34 -1.55 -11.23
C ASN A 380 23.75 -0.99 -10.87
N ASN A 381 24.66 -0.89 -11.82
CA ASN A 381 26.04 -0.49 -11.55
C ASN A 381 26.19 0.99 -11.14
N ASP A 382 25.28 1.86 -11.58
CA ASP A 382 25.39 3.32 -11.44
C ASP A 382 24.07 4.02 -11.07
N LYS A 383 22.94 3.29 -11.04
CA LYS A 383 21.61 3.86 -10.85
C LYS A 383 20.71 3.01 -9.99
N ILE A 384 19.75 3.67 -9.38
CA ILE A 384 18.59 3.09 -8.73
C ILE A 384 17.41 3.19 -9.70
N ILE A 385 16.73 2.06 -9.94
CA ILE A 385 15.46 2.01 -10.67
C ILE A 385 14.35 1.91 -9.64
N PHE A 386 13.35 2.78 -9.74
CA PHE A 386 12.28 2.87 -8.75
C PHE A 386 10.96 3.30 -9.38
N ASN A 387 9.87 2.95 -8.74
CA ASN A 387 8.53 3.45 -9.05
C ASN A 387 8.29 4.75 -8.24
N HIS A 388 7.95 5.82 -8.93
CA HIS A 388 7.69 7.13 -8.34
C HIS A 388 6.22 7.51 -8.51
N LYS A 389 5.61 8.01 -7.42
CA LYS A 389 4.25 8.56 -7.36
C LYS A 389 4.30 9.92 -6.67
N SER A 390 3.32 10.79 -6.97
CA SER A 390 3.08 12.02 -6.22
C SER A 390 1.59 12.34 -6.20
N LEU A 391 1.17 13.38 -5.51
CA LEU A 391 -0.24 13.82 -5.49
C LEU A 391 -0.83 14.08 -6.89
N VAL A 392 0.01 14.32 -7.90
CA VAL A 392 -0.41 14.60 -9.29
C VAL A 392 0.09 13.57 -10.31
N GLN A 393 0.79 12.53 -9.85
CA GLN A 393 1.38 11.54 -10.74
C GLN A 393 1.11 10.14 -10.21
N PRO A 394 0.33 9.30 -10.93
CA PRO A 394 0.29 7.85 -10.67
C PRO A 394 1.65 7.21 -10.94
N GLY A 395 1.85 5.98 -10.50
CA GLY A 395 3.14 5.31 -10.57
C GLY A 395 3.70 5.19 -11.98
N ASP A 396 4.99 5.58 -12.10
CA ASP A 396 5.84 5.34 -13.28
C ASP A 396 7.26 5.00 -12.85
N LEU A 397 7.96 4.23 -13.68
CA LEU A 397 9.35 3.85 -13.41
C LEU A 397 10.30 4.98 -13.76
N HIS A 398 11.25 5.20 -12.87
CA HIS A 398 12.30 6.22 -12.98
C HIS A 398 13.67 5.61 -12.71
N SER A 399 14.72 6.30 -13.14
CA SER A 399 16.10 6.02 -12.75
C SER A 399 16.74 7.28 -12.20
N ILE A 400 17.66 7.09 -11.24
CA ILE A 400 18.47 8.16 -10.65
C ILE A 400 19.86 7.64 -10.33
N SER A 401 20.90 8.47 -10.47
CA SER A 401 22.25 8.10 -10.06
C SER A 401 22.39 8.09 -8.55
N PHE A 402 23.38 7.40 -8.00
CA PHE A 402 23.61 7.28 -6.55
C PHE A 402 23.90 8.63 -5.86
N ASP A 403 24.36 9.61 -6.60
CA ASP A 403 24.56 10.99 -6.10
C ASP A 403 23.28 11.83 -6.06
N GLY A 404 22.14 11.26 -6.51
CA GLY A 404 20.85 11.94 -6.59
C GLY A 404 20.66 12.81 -7.83
N GLN A 405 21.55 12.69 -8.82
CA GLN A 405 21.48 13.46 -10.06
C GLN A 405 20.89 12.62 -11.21
N GLY A 406 20.53 13.28 -12.30
CA GLY A 406 20.14 12.61 -13.54
C GLY A 406 18.82 11.85 -13.45
N LEU A 407 17.85 12.35 -12.66
CA LEU A 407 16.50 11.80 -12.61
C LEU A 407 15.92 11.68 -14.01
N LYS A 408 15.52 10.47 -14.40
CA LYS A 408 14.93 10.19 -15.70
C LYS A 408 13.69 9.32 -15.55
N ARG A 409 12.57 9.75 -16.14
CA ARG A 409 11.36 8.93 -16.28
C ARG A 409 11.58 7.90 -17.38
N LEU A 410 11.33 6.64 -17.08
CA LEU A 410 11.52 5.49 -17.99
C LEU A 410 10.21 5.04 -18.64
N THR A 411 9.09 5.17 -17.93
CA THR A 411 7.75 4.82 -18.43
C THR A 411 6.80 6.00 -18.38
N ASP A 412 5.71 5.91 -19.13
CA ASP A 412 4.63 6.90 -19.16
C ASP A 412 3.30 6.17 -19.44
N VAL A 413 2.95 5.27 -18.49
CA VAL A 413 1.83 4.31 -18.69
C VAL A 413 0.46 4.98 -18.73
N ASN A 414 0.36 6.22 -18.22
CA ASN A 414 -0.88 6.99 -18.17
C ASN A 414 -0.85 8.26 -19.04
N LYS A 415 0.11 8.38 -19.97
CA LYS A 415 0.26 9.59 -20.79
C LYS A 415 -1.03 10.02 -21.46
N GLU A 416 -1.72 9.09 -22.11
CA GLU A 416 -2.94 9.38 -22.85
C GLU A 416 -4.11 9.70 -21.90
N ASN A 417 -4.26 8.94 -20.83
CA ASN A 417 -5.31 9.11 -19.82
C ASN A 417 -5.23 10.46 -19.11
N LEU A 418 -4.01 10.98 -18.93
CA LEU A 418 -3.76 12.20 -18.16
C LEU A 418 -3.48 13.43 -19.03
N ALA A 419 -3.37 13.27 -20.37
CA ALA A 419 -2.98 14.36 -21.28
C ALA A 419 -3.88 15.61 -21.22
N LYS A 420 -5.14 15.44 -20.83
CA LYS A 420 -6.14 16.51 -20.73
C LYS A 420 -6.57 16.80 -19.30
N ILE A 421 -6.02 16.08 -18.32
CA ILE A 421 -6.44 16.21 -16.94
C ILE A 421 -5.72 17.38 -16.27
N LYS A 422 -6.49 18.17 -15.55
CA LYS A 422 -6.02 19.26 -14.72
C LYS A 422 -6.07 18.83 -13.27
N PHE A 423 -4.91 18.90 -12.60
CA PHE A 423 -4.76 18.71 -11.17
C PHE A 423 -4.68 20.05 -10.42
N GLY A 424 -5.12 20.07 -9.17
CA GLY A 424 -4.95 21.20 -8.29
C GLY A 424 -3.49 21.35 -7.84
N GLU A 425 -3.01 22.59 -7.79
CA GLU A 425 -1.72 22.94 -7.23
C GLU A 425 -1.70 22.56 -5.72
N PHE A 426 -0.61 22.01 -5.24
CA PHE A 426 -0.47 21.61 -3.84
C PHE A 426 0.84 22.08 -3.25
N GLU A 427 0.88 22.20 -1.92
CA GLU A 427 2.08 22.55 -1.18
C GLU A 427 2.05 21.92 0.20
N GLN A 428 3.21 21.52 0.71
CA GLN A 428 3.37 21.12 2.09
C GLN A 428 3.50 22.38 2.97
N PHE A 429 2.84 22.38 4.13
CA PHE A 429 2.95 23.44 5.13
C PHE A 429 3.24 22.84 6.50
N SER A 430 3.71 23.70 7.42
CA SER A 430 3.88 23.30 8.82
C SER A 430 3.28 24.35 9.77
N PHE A 431 3.04 23.93 10.99
CA PHE A 431 2.51 24.77 12.07
C PHE A 431 2.94 24.22 13.44
N LYS A 432 2.71 24.99 14.49
CA LYS A 432 2.93 24.53 15.88
C LYS A 432 1.68 23.83 16.41
N GLY A 433 1.76 22.49 16.56
CA GLY A 433 0.73 21.63 17.08
C GLY A 433 0.74 21.50 18.60
N TRP A 434 0.41 20.29 19.07
CA TRP A 434 0.50 19.96 20.49
C TRP A 434 1.89 20.25 21.05
N ASN A 435 1.94 20.73 22.27
CA ASN A 435 3.21 21.06 22.96
C ASN A 435 4.15 22.02 22.16
N ASN A 436 3.63 22.81 21.21
CA ASN A 436 4.41 23.63 20.28
C ASN A 436 5.41 22.83 19.40
N GLU A 437 5.21 21.55 19.24
CA GLU A 437 5.97 20.73 18.31
C GLU A 437 5.57 21.02 16.86
N GLU A 438 6.47 20.76 15.92
CA GLU A 438 6.22 21.02 14.51
C GLU A 438 5.37 19.87 13.92
N VAL A 439 4.25 20.24 13.31
CA VAL A 439 3.32 19.35 12.64
C VAL A 439 3.20 19.76 11.19
N HIS A 440 3.17 18.79 10.29
CA HIS A 440 3.14 19.01 8.86
C HIS A 440 1.79 18.63 8.25
N GLY A 441 1.52 19.18 7.09
CA GLY A 441 0.33 18.85 6.32
C GLY A 441 0.46 19.31 4.88
N TYR A 442 -0.55 19.00 4.07
CA TYR A 442 -0.67 19.45 2.69
C TYR A 442 -1.96 20.23 2.50
N TRP A 443 -1.90 21.27 1.67
CA TRP A 443 -3.09 21.86 1.09
C TRP A 443 -3.06 21.70 -0.44
N ILE A 444 -4.27 21.59 -1.05
CA ILE A 444 -4.43 21.48 -2.49
C ILE A 444 -5.49 22.49 -2.92
N LYS A 445 -5.18 23.29 -3.93
CA LYS A 445 -6.13 24.23 -4.54
C LYS A 445 -7.16 23.49 -5.39
N PRO A 446 -8.41 23.97 -5.44
CA PRO A 446 -9.35 23.47 -6.42
C PRO A 446 -8.84 23.73 -7.85
N THR A 447 -9.18 22.86 -8.78
CA THR A 447 -8.70 22.97 -10.17
C THR A 447 -9.22 24.22 -10.88
N ASP A 448 -10.38 24.76 -10.47
CA ASP A 448 -10.97 26.01 -10.96
C ASP A 448 -10.55 27.25 -10.16
N TYR A 449 -9.46 27.17 -9.38
CA TYR A 449 -9.01 28.24 -8.50
C TYR A 449 -8.91 29.59 -9.18
N LYS A 450 -9.50 30.60 -8.55
CA LYS A 450 -9.43 32.02 -8.95
C LYS A 450 -9.05 32.88 -7.76
N ALA A 451 -8.05 33.73 -7.95
CA ALA A 451 -7.62 34.64 -6.89
C ALA A 451 -8.79 35.52 -6.40
N GLY A 452 -8.89 35.67 -5.10
CA GLY A 452 -9.96 36.46 -4.44
C GLY A 452 -11.28 35.69 -4.18
N LYS A 453 -11.47 34.51 -4.77
CA LYS A 453 -12.57 33.61 -4.43
C LYS A 453 -12.24 32.77 -3.21
N LYS A 454 -13.23 32.50 -2.35
CA LYS A 454 -13.13 31.53 -1.24
C LYS A 454 -13.79 30.22 -1.62
N TYR A 455 -13.17 29.10 -1.22
CA TYR A 455 -13.58 27.74 -1.54
C TYR A 455 -13.86 26.93 -0.27
N PRO A 456 -14.88 26.07 -0.29
CA PRO A 456 -15.17 25.17 0.82
C PRO A 456 -14.00 24.19 1.05
N ILE A 457 -13.91 23.65 2.26
CA ILE A 457 -12.79 22.79 2.67
C ILE A 457 -13.25 21.33 2.73
N ALA A 458 -12.47 20.45 2.10
CA ALA A 458 -12.42 19.02 2.38
C ALA A 458 -11.24 18.77 3.33
N PHE A 459 -11.53 18.52 4.60
CA PHE A 459 -10.52 18.27 5.63
C PHE A 459 -10.38 16.77 5.83
N LEU A 460 -9.29 16.19 5.31
CA LEU A 460 -9.05 14.75 5.31
C LEU A 460 -8.21 14.34 6.52
N VAL A 461 -8.70 13.32 7.26
CA VAL A 461 -8.01 12.73 8.41
C VAL A 461 -7.66 11.28 8.08
N HIS A 462 -6.36 10.95 8.08
CA HIS A 462 -5.90 9.62 7.71
C HIS A 462 -6.21 8.57 8.78
N GLY A 463 -6.25 7.31 8.36
CA GLY A 463 -6.34 6.14 9.22
C GLY A 463 -4.98 5.68 9.74
N GLY A 464 -4.97 4.55 10.40
CA GLY A 464 -3.84 3.96 11.11
C GLY A 464 -4.24 3.63 12.54
N PRO A 465 -3.90 4.43 13.58
CA PRO A 465 -3.56 5.87 13.54
C PRO A 465 -2.17 6.21 13.01
N GLN A 466 -1.22 5.29 13.13
CA GLN A 466 0.14 5.48 12.62
C GLN A 466 0.13 5.35 11.08
N GLY A 467 0.26 6.47 10.41
CA GLY A 467 0.21 6.58 8.96
C GLY A 467 0.54 7.99 8.49
N SER A 468 0.37 8.25 7.20
CA SER A 468 0.45 9.58 6.58
C SER A 468 -0.26 9.53 5.23
N PHE A 469 -0.96 10.59 4.84
CA PHE A 469 -1.38 10.73 3.45
C PHE A 469 -0.19 10.96 2.54
N GLY A 470 0.75 11.79 2.95
CA GLY A 470 1.97 12.10 2.24
C GLY A 470 1.77 12.61 0.82
N ASN A 471 2.89 12.78 0.11
CA ASN A 471 2.92 13.14 -1.31
C ASN A 471 2.79 11.87 -2.17
N SER A 472 1.59 11.30 -2.28
CA SER A 472 1.34 10.05 -2.98
C SER A 472 0.03 10.05 -3.76
N PHE A 473 -0.01 9.33 -4.88
CA PHE A 473 -1.23 9.11 -5.67
C PHE A 473 -2.02 7.95 -5.10
N SER A 474 -3.10 8.23 -4.40
CA SER A 474 -3.97 7.19 -3.86
C SER A 474 -4.96 6.70 -4.92
N SER A 475 -5.18 5.39 -5.00
CA SER A 475 -6.24 4.79 -5.82
C SER A 475 -7.59 4.70 -5.10
N ARG A 476 -7.67 5.15 -3.86
CA ARG A 476 -8.87 5.13 -3.00
C ARG A 476 -9.22 6.54 -2.52
N TRP A 477 -8.54 7.05 -1.52
CA TRP A 477 -8.66 8.41 -0.99
C TRP A 477 -7.74 9.35 -1.76
N ASN A 478 -8.14 9.75 -2.97
CA ASN A 478 -7.32 10.62 -3.82
C ASN A 478 -7.70 12.09 -3.61
N ALA A 479 -6.82 12.84 -2.98
CA ALA A 479 -7.05 14.25 -2.61
C ALA A 479 -7.39 15.13 -3.84
N GLN A 480 -6.89 14.81 -5.02
CA GLN A 480 -7.18 15.56 -6.24
C GLN A 480 -8.64 15.45 -6.72
N LEU A 481 -9.38 14.42 -6.27
CA LEU A 481 -10.81 14.32 -6.63
C LEU A 481 -11.65 15.39 -5.94
N TRP A 482 -11.38 15.72 -4.70
CA TRP A 482 -12.03 16.85 -4.02
C TRP A 482 -11.60 18.19 -4.63
N ALA A 483 -10.32 18.31 -5.02
CA ALA A 483 -9.82 19.50 -5.73
C ALA A 483 -10.52 19.66 -7.09
N GLY A 484 -10.75 18.57 -7.85
CA GLY A 484 -11.52 18.54 -9.08
C GLY A 484 -12.98 18.90 -8.88
N ALA A 485 -13.55 18.57 -7.74
CA ALA A 485 -14.91 18.92 -7.35
C ALA A 485 -15.06 20.35 -6.81
N GLY A 486 -13.98 21.16 -6.78
CA GLY A 486 -14.04 22.57 -6.39
C GLY A 486 -13.77 22.82 -4.90
N TYR A 487 -13.28 21.85 -4.15
CA TYR A 487 -12.88 22.00 -2.75
C TYR A 487 -11.41 22.39 -2.61
N GLY A 488 -11.10 23.24 -1.63
CA GLY A 488 -9.76 23.30 -1.07
C GLY A 488 -9.54 22.08 -0.17
N VAL A 489 -8.48 21.30 -0.43
CA VAL A 489 -8.20 20.10 0.35
C VAL A 489 -7.15 20.40 1.41
N VAL A 490 -7.33 19.89 2.62
CA VAL A 490 -6.37 19.98 3.72
C VAL A 490 -6.16 18.59 4.31
N MET A 491 -4.90 18.20 4.46
CA MET A 491 -4.46 16.95 5.08
C MET A 491 -3.40 17.28 6.13
N ILE A 492 -3.49 16.68 7.31
CA ILE A 492 -2.58 16.92 8.43
C ILE A 492 -2.03 15.60 8.94
N ASP A 493 -0.71 15.52 9.07
CA ASP A 493 0.00 14.42 9.71
C ASP A 493 0.16 14.74 11.21
N PHE A 494 -0.89 14.46 11.98
CA PHE A 494 -1.00 14.72 13.43
C PHE A 494 -0.05 13.81 14.25
N HIS A 495 0.15 14.11 15.52
CA HIS A 495 0.92 13.27 16.46
C HIS A 495 0.43 11.81 16.41
N GLY A 496 1.33 10.88 16.15
CA GLY A 496 1.06 9.48 15.81
C GLY A 496 1.40 9.13 14.36
N SER A 497 1.46 10.13 13.45
CA SER A 497 1.83 9.90 12.06
C SER A 497 3.26 9.40 11.91
N THR A 498 3.50 8.63 10.84
CA THR A 498 4.81 8.05 10.52
C THR A 498 5.67 9.00 9.68
N GLY A 499 7.00 8.83 9.74
CA GLY A 499 7.95 9.63 8.97
C GLY A 499 8.49 10.88 9.69
N TYR A 500 8.11 11.09 10.96
CA TYR A 500 8.51 12.25 11.77
C TYR A 500 9.37 11.86 12.98
N GLY A 501 9.90 10.64 12.98
CA GLY A 501 10.64 10.03 14.08
C GLY A 501 9.76 9.14 14.95
N GLN A 502 10.38 8.17 15.64
CA GLN A 502 9.64 7.16 16.41
C GLN A 502 8.90 7.76 17.60
N ALA A 503 9.46 8.78 18.25
CA ALA A 503 8.79 9.46 19.36
C ALA A 503 7.48 10.13 18.94
N PHE A 504 7.43 10.73 17.74
CA PHE A 504 6.23 11.32 17.18
C PHE A 504 5.18 10.23 16.86
N THR A 505 5.61 9.11 16.28
CA THR A 505 4.75 7.95 15.98
C THR A 505 4.18 7.32 17.25
N ASP A 506 5.01 7.10 18.28
CA ASP A 506 4.60 6.51 19.56
C ASP A 506 3.63 7.40 20.35
N SER A 507 3.65 8.70 20.09
CA SER A 507 2.96 9.71 20.92
C SER A 507 1.45 9.54 20.99
N ILE A 508 0.83 8.86 20.04
CA ILE A 508 -0.61 8.61 19.99
C ILE A 508 -1.03 7.40 20.84
N SER A 509 -0.14 6.43 21.03
CA SER A 509 -0.46 5.26 21.85
C SER A 509 -0.83 5.71 23.27
N LYS A 510 -1.98 5.26 23.75
CA LYS A 510 -2.64 5.67 25.00
C LYS A 510 -3.19 7.10 25.01
N ASP A 511 -3.26 7.77 23.84
CA ASP A 511 -3.81 9.15 23.72
C ASP A 511 -4.51 9.40 22.37
N TRP A 512 -5.40 8.48 21.98
CA TRP A 512 -6.05 8.49 20.66
C TRP A 512 -6.85 9.76 20.34
N GLY A 513 -7.41 10.42 21.32
CA GLY A 513 -8.27 11.59 21.13
C GLY A 513 -7.73 12.91 21.70
N GLY A 514 -6.53 12.91 22.29
CA GLY A 514 -5.92 14.10 22.90
C GLY A 514 -5.05 14.87 21.93
N LYS A 515 -3.79 14.49 21.81
CA LYS A 515 -2.80 15.17 20.93
C LYS A 515 -3.25 15.28 19.47
N PRO A 516 -3.80 14.22 18.83
CA PRO A 516 -4.28 14.34 17.45
C PRO A 516 -5.39 15.36 17.27
N LEU A 517 -6.35 15.43 18.21
CA LEU A 517 -7.42 16.43 18.15
C LEU A 517 -6.86 17.86 18.21
N GLU A 518 -5.92 18.13 19.14
CA GLU A 518 -5.29 19.45 19.26
C GLU A 518 -4.54 19.84 17.98
N ASP A 519 -3.79 18.90 17.37
CA ASP A 519 -3.09 19.13 16.10
C ASP A 519 -4.05 19.45 14.96
N LEU A 520 -5.15 18.69 14.83
CA LEU A 520 -6.13 18.91 13.79
C LEU A 520 -6.86 20.25 13.94
N GLN A 521 -7.18 20.65 15.17
CA GLN A 521 -7.76 21.97 15.48
C GLN A 521 -6.79 23.11 15.14
N LYS A 522 -5.55 23.02 15.63
CA LYS A 522 -4.51 24.02 15.37
C LYS A 522 -4.14 24.08 13.89
N GLY A 523 -4.09 22.94 13.21
CA GLY A 523 -3.77 22.85 11.81
C GLY A 523 -4.80 23.49 10.90
N LEU A 524 -6.10 23.24 11.15
CA LEU A 524 -7.18 23.93 10.42
C LEU A 524 -7.12 25.45 10.63
N ALA A 525 -6.92 25.88 11.87
CA ALA A 525 -6.77 27.31 12.18
C ALA A 525 -5.52 27.94 11.51
N ALA A 526 -4.41 27.23 11.50
CA ALA A 526 -3.16 27.70 10.87
C ALA A 526 -3.31 27.82 9.35
N VAL A 527 -3.82 26.78 8.68
CA VAL A 527 -3.92 26.77 7.22
C VAL A 527 -4.93 27.81 6.70
N THR A 528 -6.07 27.98 7.36
CA THR A 528 -7.07 29.01 7.01
C THR A 528 -6.57 30.44 7.27
N LYS A 529 -5.67 30.61 8.23
CA LYS A 529 -4.95 31.87 8.45
C LYS A 529 -3.92 32.15 7.37
N GLN A 530 -3.17 31.15 6.93
CA GLN A 530 -2.14 31.26 5.91
C GLN A 530 -2.74 31.37 4.50
N GLN A 531 -3.75 30.55 4.19
CA GLN A 531 -4.40 30.42 2.88
C GLN A 531 -5.80 31.06 2.90
N LYS A 532 -5.88 32.37 2.62
CA LYS A 532 -7.10 33.16 2.68
C LYS A 532 -8.20 32.78 1.70
N TRP A 533 -7.88 31.93 0.74
CA TRP A 533 -8.83 31.35 -0.22
C TRP A 533 -9.60 30.15 0.36
N LEU A 534 -9.17 29.55 1.48
CA LEU A 534 -9.91 28.55 2.21
C LEU A 534 -11.03 29.20 3.02
N ASP A 535 -12.24 28.69 2.91
CA ASP A 535 -13.42 29.17 3.64
C ASP A 535 -13.67 28.28 4.87
N GLY A 536 -13.11 28.67 6.02
CA GLY A 536 -13.28 27.91 7.27
C GLY A 536 -14.73 27.77 7.76
N ASP A 537 -15.63 28.65 7.30
CA ASP A 537 -17.05 28.58 7.65
C ASP A 537 -17.80 27.54 6.80
N ARG A 538 -17.15 26.99 5.77
CA ARG A 538 -17.69 25.95 4.88
C ARG A 538 -16.73 24.77 4.80
N ALA A 539 -16.68 23.97 5.84
CA ALA A 539 -15.75 22.83 5.93
C ALA A 539 -16.49 21.55 6.29
N CYS A 540 -16.18 20.46 5.60
CA CYS A 540 -16.53 19.10 6.03
C CYS A 540 -15.24 18.32 6.33
N ALA A 541 -15.26 17.53 7.41
CA ALA A 541 -14.19 16.61 7.73
C ALA A 541 -14.54 15.18 7.29
N LEU A 542 -13.53 14.47 6.81
CA LEU A 542 -13.68 13.12 6.27
C LEU A 542 -12.54 12.24 6.76
N GLY A 543 -12.86 10.99 7.12
CA GLY A 543 -11.82 10.05 7.52
C GLY A 543 -12.28 8.61 7.46
N GLY A 544 -11.31 7.71 7.26
CA GLY A 544 -11.52 6.27 7.28
C GLY A 544 -10.76 5.60 8.42
N SER A 545 -11.28 4.46 8.95
CA SER A 545 -10.62 3.70 10.02
C SER A 545 -10.42 4.57 11.27
N TYR A 546 -9.19 4.78 11.72
CA TYR A 546 -8.91 5.76 12.76
C TYR A 546 -9.41 7.18 12.37
N GLY A 547 -9.29 7.58 11.10
CA GLY A 547 -9.89 8.83 10.64
C GLY A 547 -11.41 8.85 10.80
N GLY A 548 -12.09 7.71 10.60
CA GLY A 548 -13.51 7.53 10.89
C GLY A 548 -13.83 7.57 12.40
N TYR A 549 -12.98 6.98 13.25
CA TYR A 549 -13.01 7.18 14.69
C TYR A 549 -12.92 8.66 15.04
N MET A 550 -12.03 9.39 14.40
CA MET A 550 -11.88 10.82 14.65
C MET A 550 -13.12 11.61 14.24
N MET A 551 -13.88 11.19 13.22
CA MET A 551 -15.17 11.79 12.89
C MET A 551 -16.19 11.58 14.03
N ASN A 552 -16.27 10.39 14.61
CA ASN A 552 -17.07 10.11 15.80
C ASN A 552 -16.56 10.91 17.02
N TRP A 553 -15.25 11.07 17.14
CA TRP A 553 -14.62 11.84 18.23
C TRP A 553 -14.90 13.34 18.12
N PHE A 554 -14.87 13.91 16.90
CA PHE A 554 -15.24 15.30 16.62
C PHE A 554 -16.68 15.59 17.02
N GLN A 555 -17.61 14.68 16.75
CA GLN A 555 -19.00 14.83 17.19
C GLN A 555 -19.12 15.15 18.69
N GLY A 556 -18.35 14.45 19.53
CA GLY A 556 -18.39 14.62 20.97
C GLY A 556 -17.51 15.75 21.53
N ASN A 557 -16.39 16.05 20.87
CA ASN A 557 -15.32 16.87 21.43
C ASN A 557 -14.98 18.12 20.59
N TRP A 558 -15.51 18.23 19.36
CA TRP A 558 -15.36 19.41 18.47
C TRP A 558 -16.57 19.58 17.55
N SER A 559 -17.76 19.54 18.11
CA SER A 559 -19.04 19.50 17.37
C SER A 559 -19.37 20.76 16.55
N ASP A 560 -18.66 21.88 16.76
CA ASP A 560 -18.82 23.15 16.02
C ASP A 560 -17.71 23.34 14.95
N GLY A 561 -16.80 22.38 14.78
CA GLY A 561 -15.66 22.53 13.90
C GLY A 561 -16.00 22.43 12.41
N PHE A 562 -17.11 21.75 12.07
CA PHE A 562 -17.43 21.40 10.70
C PHE A 562 -18.94 21.46 10.41
N ASN A 563 -19.29 21.75 9.15
CA ASN A 563 -20.67 21.74 8.68
C ASN A 563 -21.19 20.32 8.47
N CYS A 564 -20.31 19.39 8.09
CA CYS A 564 -20.63 17.97 7.97
C CYS A 564 -19.42 17.07 8.20
N LEU A 565 -19.70 15.80 8.47
CA LEU A 565 -18.71 14.75 8.63
C LEU A 565 -18.99 13.59 7.67
N VAL A 566 -17.91 12.90 7.26
CA VAL A 566 -17.98 11.62 6.53
C VAL A 566 -17.15 10.60 7.29
N ASN A 567 -17.82 9.63 7.87
CA ASN A 567 -17.24 8.53 8.65
C ASN A 567 -17.24 7.25 7.80
N HIS A 568 -16.06 6.84 7.36
CA HIS A 568 -15.86 5.56 6.68
C HIS A 568 -15.21 4.56 7.61
N ALA A 569 -15.88 3.43 7.89
CA ALA A 569 -15.36 2.32 8.71
C ALA A 569 -14.76 2.79 10.06
N GLY A 570 -15.42 3.75 10.72
CA GLY A 570 -14.91 4.36 11.96
C GLY A 570 -15.42 3.66 13.21
N LEU A 571 -14.57 3.60 14.24
CA LEU A 571 -14.87 3.02 15.53
C LEU A 571 -15.83 3.94 16.31
N PHE A 572 -16.86 3.35 16.91
CA PHE A 572 -17.89 4.06 17.69
C PHE A 572 -17.93 3.63 19.15
N ASP A 573 -17.90 2.30 19.42
CA ASP A 573 -17.84 1.74 20.77
C ASP A 573 -16.60 0.87 20.93
N MET A 574 -15.64 1.36 21.69
CA MET A 574 -14.34 0.70 21.89
C MET A 574 -14.45 -0.65 22.61
N ARG A 575 -15.52 -0.88 23.40
CA ARG A 575 -15.77 -2.16 24.08
C ARG A 575 -16.09 -3.25 23.06
N SER A 576 -17.12 -3.03 22.24
CA SER A 576 -17.50 -3.99 21.21
C SER A 576 -16.42 -4.11 20.13
N MET A 577 -15.69 -3.04 19.83
CA MET A 577 -14.56 -3.07 18.90
C MET A 577 -13.48 -4.05 19.34
N TYR A 578 -13.04 -3.99 20.61
CA TYR A 578 -12.01 -4.88 21.15
C TYR A 578 -12.41 -6.36 21.03
N TYR A 579 -13.65 -6.71 21.37
CA TYR A 579 -14.09 -8.12 21.36
C TYR A 579 -14.44 -8.67 19.98
N VAL A 580 -14.52 -7.82 18.94
CA VAL A 580 -15.03 -8.24 17.63
C VAL A 580 -14.01 -8.02 16.50
N THR A 581 -12.99 -7.17 16.67
CA THR A 581 -11.90 -7.03 15.69
C THR A 581 -11.12 -8.34 15.54
N GLU A 582 -10.52 -8.57 14.38
CA GLU A 582 -9.81 -9.81 14.06
C GLU A 582 -8.39 -9.87 14.65
N GLU A 583 -7.76 -8.71 14.90
CA GLU A 583 -6.41 -8.59 15.47
C GLU A 583 -6.48 -7.90 16.82
N LEU A 584 -6.01 -8.56 17.90
CA LEU A 584 -6.06 -8.02 19.24
C LEU A 584 -4.79 -7.27 19.65
N TRP A 585 -3.66 -7.52 18.99
CA TRP A 585 -2.39 -6.87 19.36
C TRP A 585 -2.45 -5.34 19.22
N PHE A 586 -3.13 -4.78 18.18
CA PHE A 586 -3.18 -3.34 18.03
C PHE A 586 -3.99 -2.64 19.14
N PRO A 587 -5.23 -3.04 19.51
CA PRO A 587 -5.92 -2.39 20.61
C PRO A 587 -5.23 -2.64 21.96
N GLU A 588 -4.64 -3.81 22.18
CA GLU A 588 -3.91 -4.09 23.42
C GLU A 588 -2.68 -3.20 23.57
N TYR A 589 -1.91 -2.97 22.51
CA TYR A 589 -0.79 -2.04 22.58
C TYR A 589 -1.25 -0.59 22.74
N GLU A 590 -2.21 -0.16 21.91
CA GLU A 590 -2.71 1.20 21.87
C GLU A 590 -3.41 1.63 23.19
N PHE A 591 -4.04 0.71 23.87
CA PHE A 591 -4.73 0.97 25.15
C PHE A 591 -4.05 0.36 26.38
N GLY A 592 -2.86 -0.26 26.19
CA GLY A 592 -1.99 -0.72 27.28
C GLY A 592 -2.44 -2.00 27.98
N GLY A 593 -3.09 -2.91 27.26
CA GLY A 593 -3.54 -4.22 27.71
C GLY A 593 -4.92 -4.56 27.20
N THR A 594 -5.48 -5.67 27.65
CA THR A 594 -6.85 -6.07 27.34
C THR A 594 -7.85 -5.03 27.83
N TYR A 595 -9.11 -5.08 27.33
CA TYR A 595 -10.15 -4.19 27.83
C TYR A 595 -10.37 -4.34 29.33
N GLU A 596 -10.27 -5.58 29.87
CA GLU A 596 -10.42 -5.86 31.30
C GLU A 596 -9.28 -5.26 32.13
N ASP A 597 -8.05 -5.31 31.60
CA ASP A 597 -6.85 -4.82 32.32
C ASP A 597 -6.82 -3.29 32.39
N ASN A 598 -7.29 -2.61 31.34
CA ASN A 598 -7.18 -1.14 31.23
C ASN A 598 -8.47 -0.44 30.79
N LYS A 599 -9.59 -0.87 31.34
CA LYS A 599 -10.93 -0.36 31.04
C LYS A 599 -11.01 1.16 31.05
N ALA A 600 -10.35 1.81 32.01
CA ALA A 600 -10.42 3.26 32.15
C ALA A 600 -9.90 4.01 30.91
N LEU A 601 -8.85 3.49 30.27
CA LEU A 601 -8.26 4.10 29.08
C LEU A 601 -9.13 3.88 27.84
N TYR A 602 -9.66 2.65 27.67
CA TYR A 602 -10.64 2.37 26.60
C TYR A 602 -11.85 3.30 26.71
N GLU A 603 -12.42 3.47 27.92
CA GLU A 603 -13.58 4.31 28.14
C GLU A 603 -13.30 5.80 28.00
N LYS A 604 -12.08 6.25 28.32
CA LYS A 604 -11.66 7.65 28.14
C LYS A 604 -11.76 8.10 26.70
N PHE A 605 -11.33 7.24 25.75
CA PHE A 605 -11.31 7.53 24.33
C PHE A 605 -12.44 6.84 23.56
N ASN A 606 -13.52 6.48 24.23
CA ASN A 606 -14.68 5.81 23.66
C ASN A 606 -15.70 6.83 23.14
N PRO A 607 -15.91 7.01 21.82
CA PRO A 607 -16.85 7.99 21.29
C PRO A 607 -18.28 7.87 21.82
N VAL A 608 -18.75 6.65 22.09
CA VAL A 608 -20.11 6.42 22.63
C VAL A 608 -20.35 7.11 23.98
N ASN A 609 -19.32 7.41 24.75
CA ASN A 609 -19.43 8.08 26.02
C ASN A 609 -19.66 9.59 25.90
N TYR A 610 -19.61 10.16 24.70
CA TYR A 610 -19.76 11.60 24.43
C TYR A 610 -20.91 11.91 23.47
N VAL A 611 -21.81 10.95 23.27
CA VAL A 611 -22.89 11.05 22.26
C VAL A 611 -23.94 12.15 22.60
N GLU A 612 -24.04 12.59 23.83
CA GLU A 612 -24.93 13.71 24.20
C GLU A 612 -24.54 15.02 23.49
N ASN A 613 -23.29 15.19 23.12
CA ASN A 613 -22.78 16.38 22.43
C ASN A 613 -22.96 16.31 20.91
N TRP A 614 -23.38 15.17 20.38
CA TRP A 614 -23.47 14.93 18.93
C TRP A 614 -24.59 15.76 18.31
N LYS A 615 -24.25 16.51 17.26
CA LYS A 615 -25.20 17.37 16.52
C LYS A 615 -24.82 17.58 15.04
N THR A 616 -23.57 17.33 14.66
CA THR A 616 -23.09 17.60 13.31
C THR A 616 -23.66 16.56 12.33
N PRO A 617 -24.19 16.96 11.17
CA PRO A 617 -24.61 16.03 10.12
C PRO A 617 -23.49 15.07 9.72
N MET A 618 -23.77 13.77 9.58
CA MET A 618 -22.73 12.77 9.25
C MET A 618 -23.23 11.70 8.29
N LEU A 619 -22.47 11.47 7.23
CA LEU A 619 -22.58 10.31 6.34
C LEU A 619 -21.73 9.18 6.91
N VAL A 620 -22.32 8.01 7.12
CA VAL A 620 -21.63 6.80 7.60
C VAL A 620 -21.53 5.81 6.46
N ILE A 621 -20.30 5.26 6.22
CA ILE A 621 -20.03 4.31 5.15
C ILE A 621 -19.30 3.11 5.71
N HIS A 622 -19.69 1.88 5.31
CA HIS A 622 -19.04 0.65 5.79
C HIS A 622 -19.15 -0.50 4.79
N GLY A 623 -18.14 -1.37 4.74
CA GLY A 623 -18.19 -2.66 4.07
C GLY A 623 -18.64 -3.78 5.03
N GLU A 624 -19.49 -4.71 4.60
CA GLU A 624 -19.94 -5.81 5.47
C GLU A 624 -18.84 -6.84 5.75
N LYS A 625 -17.84 -6.96 4.85
CA LYS A 625 -16.68 -7.85 5.03
C LYS A 625 -15.53 -7.18 5.80
N ASP A 626 -15.77 -6.02 6.41
CA ASP A 626 -14.80 -5.35 7.28
C ASP A 626 -14.70 -6.07 8.63
N PHE A 627 -13.65 -6.87 8.80
CA PHE A 627 -13.38 -7.55 10.06
C PHE A 627 -12.35 -6.82 10.93
N ARG A 628 -11.66 -5.82 10.35
CA ARG A 628 -10.76 -4.92 11.07
C ARG A 628 -11.54 -3.96 11.97
N VAL A 629 -12.49 -3.22 11.39
CA VAL A 629 -13.48 -2.40 12.10
C VAL A 629 -14.86 -2.93 11.74
N PRO A 630 -15.41 -3.85 12.53
CA PRO A 630 -16.66 -4.53 12.18
C PRO A 630 -17.81 -3.55 11.89
N TYR A 631 -18.56 -3.79 10.82
CA TYR A 631 -19.58 -2.86 10.31
C TYR A 631 -20.68 -2.51 11.34
N GLY A 632 -20.81 -3.31 12.40
CA GLY A 632 -21.65 -2.98 13.55
C GLY A 632 -21.32 -1.65 14.22
N GLN A 633 -20.06 -1.17 14.09
CA GLN A 633 -19.63 0.15 14.59
C GLN A 633 -20.34 1.28 13.82
N GLY A 634 -20.39 1.18 12.49
CA GLY A 634 -21.12 2.14 11.65
C GLY A 634 -22.62 2.09 11.87
N LEU A 635 -23.22 0.89 11.97
CA LEU A 635 -24.64 0.73 12.26
C LEU A 635 -25.02 1.34 13.61
N ALA A 636 -24.20 1.18 14.64
CA ALA A 636 -24.46 1.73 15.97
C ALA A 636 -24.43 3.27 15.96
N ALA A 637 -23.42 3.87 15.32
CA ALA A 637 -23.32 5.33 15.16
C ALA A 637 -24.52 5.90 14.39
N PHE A 638 -24.88 5.29 13.27
CA PHE A 638 -26.05 5.70 12.47
C PHE A 638 -27.36 5.58 13.25
N SER A 639 -27.60 4.44 13.91
CA SER A 639 -28.82 4.21 14.70
C SER A 639 -28.97 5.25 15.82
N PHE A 640 -27.87 5.60 16.50
CA PHE A 640 -27.88 6.66 17.51
C PHE A 640 -28.30 8.00 16.90
N MET A 641 -27.67 8.43 15.80
CA MET A 641 -27.97 9.71 15.16
C MET A 641 -29.41 9.78 14.68
N GLN A 642 -29.92 8.73 14.02
CA GLN A 642 -31.32 8.66 13.59
C GLN A 642 -32.30 8.78 14.77
N ARG A 643 -31.99 8.08 15.86
CA ARG A 643 -32.84 8.14 17.09
C ARG A 643 -32.86 9.52 17.75
N LYS A 644 -31.77 10.28 17.60
CA LYS A 644 -31.63 11.66 18.11
C LYS A 644 -32.13 12.73 17.14
N GLY A 645 -32.48 12.36 15.90
CA GLY A 645 -32.88 13.30 14.86
C GLY A 645 -31.74 14.13 14.30
N ILE A 646 -30.48 13.64 14.43
CA ILE A 646 -29.32 14.25 13.81
C ILE A 646 -29.31 13.85 12.32
N PRO A 647 -29.20 14.81 11.39
CA PRO A 647 -29.15 14.49 9.96
C PRO A 647 -28.03 13.48 9.65
N SER A 648 -28.40 12.34 9.12
CA SER A 648 -27.44 11.28 8.83
C SER A 648 -27.92 10.37 7.71
N GLU A 649 -26.97 9.84 6.96
CA GLU A 649 -27.18 8.82 5.91
C GLU A 649 -26.24 7.64 6.16
N LEU A 650 -26.63 6.45 5.70
CA LEU A 650 -25.86 5.23 5.80
C LEU A 650 -25.68 4.60 4.41
N LEU A 651 -24.44 4.30 4.06
CA LEU A 651 -24.08 3.59 2.83
C LEU A 651 -23.32 2.30 3.20
N ILE A 652 -23.93 1.14 2.91
CA ILE A 652 -23.36 -0.17 3.18
C ILE A 652 -23.02 -0.86 1.88
N TYR A 653 -21.83 -1.49 1.84
CA TYR A 653 -21.36 -2.30 0.72
C TYR A 653 -21.25 -3.77 1.14
N PRO A 654 -22.14 -4.65 0.69
CA PRO A 654 -22.15 -6.07 1.10
C PRO A 654 -20.90 -6.84 0.69
N GLU A 655 -20.25 -6.44 -0.41
CA GLU A 655 -19.11 -7.15 -1.01
C GLU A 655 -17.74 -6.55 -0.65
N GLU A 656 -17.71 -5.34 -0.07
CA GLU A 656 -16.47 -4.66 0.26
C GLU A 656 -15.99 -4.97 1.68
N ASN A 657 -14.68 -4.87 1.86
CA ASN A 657 -14.02 -5.01 3.15
C ASN A 657 -13.78 -3.65 3.82
N HIS A 658 -12.68 -3.50 4.55
CA HIS A 658 -12.26 -2.22 5.16
C HIS A 658 -11.97 -1.14 4.10
N TRP A 659 -11.79 -1.53 2.85
CA TRP A 659 -11.54 -0.66 1.70
C TRP A 659 -12.63 -0.82 0.65
N ILE A 660 -12.91 0.25 -0.10
CA ILE A 660 -13.76 0.18 -1.30
C ILE A 660 -12.84 -0.03 -2.49
N LEU A 661 -12.92 -1.20 -3.12
CA LEU A 661 -11.99 -1.66 -4.14
C LEU A 661 -12.63 -1.88 -5.52
N ASN A 662 -13.91 -2.24 -5.54
CA ASN A 662 -14.64 -2.37 -6.80
C ASN A 662 -14.80 -0.99 -7.44
N PRO A 663 -14.48 -0.83 -8.74
CA PRO A 663 -14.57 0.46 -9.44
C PRO A 663 -15.96 1.12 -9.38
N ASP A 664 -17.04 0.35 -9.59
CA ASP A 664 -18.40 0.87 -9.56
C ASP A 664 -18.80 1.33 -8.15
N ASN A 665 -18.40 0.58 -7.13
CA ASN A 665 -18.59 0.96 -5.72
C ASN A 665 -17.78 2.23 -5.38
N LEU A 666 -16.58 2.36 -5.92
CA LEU A 666 -15.76 3.55 -5.72
C LEU A 666 -16.38 4.79 -6.38
N GLU A 667 -16.95 4.66 -7.58
CA GLU A 667 -17.70 5.73 -8.24
C GLU A 667 -18.93 6.13 -7.41
N GLN A 668 -19.71 5.18 -6.93
CA GLN A 668 -20.85 5.43 -6.07
C GLN A 668 -20.41 6.09 -4.75
N TRP A 669 -19.29 5.62 -4.15
CA TRP A 669 -18.75 6.20 -2.91
C TRP A 669 -18.43 7.68 -3.08
N TYR A 670 -17.70 8.07 -4.13
CA TYR A 670 -17.38 9.47 -4.39
C TYR A 670 -18.61 10.31 -4.72
N ALA A 671 -19.57 9.79 -5.49
CA ALA A 671 -20.82 10.49 -5.79
C ALA A 671 -21.61 10.79 -4.51
N ASN A 672 -21.73 9.83 -3.59
CA ASN A 672 -22.43 10.03 -2.32
C ASN A 672 -21.68 10.99 -1.39
N VAL A 673 -20.35 10.86 -1.29
CA VAL A 673 -19.51 11.73 -0.45
C VAL A 673 -19.58 13.19 -0.92
N LEU A 674 -19.35 13.41 -2.22
CA LEU A 674 -19.40 14.76 -2.79
C LEU A 674 -20.81 15.37 -2.68
N GLY A 675 -21.87 14.61 -3.03
CA GLY A 675 -23.24 15.06 -2.89
C GLY A 675 -23.64 15.38 -1.42
N TRP A 676 -23.11 14.62 -0.45
CA TRP A 676 -23.26 14.92 0.97
C TRP A 676 -22.58 16.23 1.33
N MET A 677 -21.32 16.42 0.95
CA MET A 677 -20.55 17.62 1.23
C MET A 677 -21.16 18.87 0.61
N ASP A 678 -21.57 18.82 -0.66
CA ASP A 678 -22.18 19.94 -1.37
C ASP A 678 -23.44 20.45 -0.64
N ARG A 679 -24.29 19.54 -0.16
CA ARG A 679 -25.51 19.87 0.58
C ARG A 679 -25.25 20.70 1.84
N TRP A 680 -24.12 20.49 2.51
CA TRP A 680 -23.79 21.13 3.77
C TRP A 680 -22.80 22.30 3.63
N THR A 681 -22.12 22.44 2.48
CA THR A 681 -21.17 23.53 2.21
C THR A 681 -21.66 24.56 1.22
N GLU A 682 -22.81 24.35 0.55
CA GLU A 682 -23.42 25.37 -0.27
C GLU A 682 -23.78 26.63 0.56
N LYS A 683 -23.54 27.82 -0.02
CA LYS A 683 -24.02 29.06 0.59
C LYS A 683 -25.54 29.09 0.43
N LYS A 684 -26.26 29.05 1.55
CA LYS A 684 -27.69 29.33 1.61
C LYS A 684 -27.96 30.78 1.23
#